data_5f344445bd6b50c505f8b7dfeb380f10
#
_entry.id   5f344445bd6b50c505f8b7dfeb380f10
#
_cell.length_a   1.000
_cell.length_b   1.000
_cell.length_c   1.000
_cell.angle_alpha   90.00
_cell.angle_beta   90.00
_cell.angle_gamma   90.00
#
_symmetry.space_group_name_H-M   'P 1'
#
loop_
_entity.id
_entity.type
_entity.pdbx_description
1 polymer ?
#
loop_
_entity_poly.entity_id
_entity_poly.type
_entity_poly.pdbx_seq_one_letter_code
_entity_poly.pdbx_strand_id
1 'polypeptide(L)'
;MPWLLSLLLAVLELVNDGRSGYRIWPGAAPSPAERRAAAELQTHIAAMTWARLEVVEAASQPAGKLVRLEWRRDLGAEQFLWRADGTDLVIAGGRPRGVLYGVYTLLDHWGVRWYTREVTRIPQLSRLQVKLDREVLQGPAFEYREPFFTEAWDKDWAARNRTNGHFQELDESTGGRLRYQPFVHSFYELLPPEKYFAAHPEFYSWIDGKRRWERAQLCLTNPVVIQLAVEKVRQWIADYPEARIFSVSQNDWEGWCECDRCRRVEQEEGGEHSGPLLRFVNAVAEEIEKTHPDRLIDTLAYWYTENPPLKVRPRPNVRIRLCPIGVCQSHPYEKCPRSAYFMKNLRAWSRITNQLYIWHYNTNFAHYLLPFPDFDELAADIPMYHRHGVVGLFLEGAYPKGGGGEMAELRSWVMARQLWDVNTNVDAAVTEFLEGVYGSAAKPLRAYFDLLHRRARQPDAHLWIFNLPDYGHDFIPQAEKLFAAAMAAAKDGESRRRIEKQQLPVEYLKLLEARRYEIRGDKYGPADLAGLRDRFQTLLAKLRSFGITSIHEGRDLDFDEKDYAALDVYPVISLENEALRVDIVPRLSGRVIRLWDKRARRNLLRDTDPGERGYPDVGGAMAWAHADYQARAWPADWQLEMAEPGRVSLTGAVSNGLRLRRLLRLEGEELVVDSILENPTGQPVEAALRAGADLNPGDIDRARVAFRRRDGTLIARRLIEPEKPPTGNEVWSGDGLPDGLWRIDGGGISTAQRFSLSEVERAALSWTAKGAWRASLSLWSQVTRLGPGERLRLSERYHGR
;
A
#
# COMPACT_ATOMS: atom_id res chain seq x y z
N MET A 1 35.81 29.61 45.20
CA MET A 1 34.93 30.50 44.45
C MET A 1 34.70 29.89 43.05
N PRO A 2 33.54 29.30 42.75
CA PRO A 2 33.26 28.85 41.39
C PRO A 2 32.68 30.03 40.63
N TRP A 3 33.25 30.34 39.47
CA TRP A 3 32.73 31.32 38.55
C TRP A 3 31.42 30.81 37.96
N LEU A 4 30.29 31.38 38.38
CA LEU A 4 29.01 31.33 37.68
C LEU A 4 29.17 32.14 36.39
N LEU A 5 29.54 31.49 35.29
CA LEU A 5 29.24 32.03 33.97
C LEU A 5 27.73 32.05 33.81
N SER A 6 27.09 33.16 34.09
CA SER A 6 25.74 33.43 33.65
C SER A 6 25.77 33.44 32.11
N LEU A 7 25.25 32.36 31.48
CA LEU A 7 24.93 32.33 30.07
C LEU A 7 23.95 33.46 29.79
N LEU A 8 24.43 34.58 29.27
CA LEU A 8 23.62 35.68 28.78
C LEU A 8 22.84 35.18 27.57
N LEU A 9 21.55 34.94 27.73
CA LEU A 9 20.61 34.68 26.64
C LEU A 9 20.66 35.90 25.70
N ALA A 10 21.18 35.73 24.48
CA ALA A 10 21.09 36.73 23.45
C ALA A 10 19.66 36.80 22.91
N VAL A 11 18.98 37.89 23.18
CA VAL A 11 17.67 38.21 22.61
C VAL A 11 17.85 39.26 21.53
N LEU A 12 17.63 38.88 20.27
CA LEU A 12 17.65 39.81 19.14
C LEU A 12 16.20 40.24 18.85
N GLU A 13 15.90 41.53 18.95
CA GLU A 13 14.63 42.11 18.55
C GLU A 13 14.74 42.59 17.09
N LEU A 14 14.13 41.82 16.18
CA LEU A 14 14.17 42.10 14.74
C LEU A 14 13.14 43.16 14.31
N VAL A 15 11.97 43.17 14.96
CA VAL A 15 10.89 44.13 14.70
C VAL A 15 10.27 44.56 16.02
N ASN A 16 9.95 45.82 16.13
CA ASN A 16 9.20 46.42 17.24
C ASN A 16 8.19 47.45 16.70
N ASP A 17 6.89 47.19 16.93
CA ASP A 17 5.76 48.02 16.52
C ASP A 17 5.84 48.44 15.01
N GLY A 18 6.01 47.45 14.12
CA GLY A 18 6.06 47.65 12.68
C GLY A 18 7.37 48.28 12.15
N ARG A 19 8.38 48.49 13.02
CA ARG A 19 9.67 49.09 12.65
C ARG A 19 10.82 48.12 12.82
N SER A 20 11.75 48.12 11.85
CA SER A 20 12.98 47.34 11.90
C SER A 20 14.18 48.17 11.44
N GLY A 21 15.31 47.95 12.07
CA GLY A 21 16.64 48.42 11.60
C GLY A 21 17.45 47.36 10.90
N TYR A 22 16.86 46.16 10.70
CA TYR A 22 17.54 45.02 10.06
C TYR A 22 17.33 45.01 8.56
N ARG A 23 18.33 44.52 7.84
CA ARG A 23 18.28 44.15 6.42
C ARG A 23 18.64 42.67 6.28
N ILE A 24 18.20 42.03 5.20
CA ILE A 24 18.51 40.62 4.89
C ILE A 24 19.65 40.60 3.89
N TRP A 25 20.73 39.91 4.21
CA TRP A 25 21.86 39.69 3.30
C TRP A 25 22.00 38.20 3.00
N PRO A 26 21.72 37.78 1.75
CA PRO A 26 21.75 36.34 1.35
C PRO A 26 23.17 35.80 1.13
N GLY A 27 24.21 36.57 1.49
CA GLY A 27 25.62 36.22 1.25
C GLY A 27 26.19 36.86 -0.03
N ALA A 28 27.50 36.70 -0.25
CA ALA A 28 28.19 37.30 -1.39
C ALA A 28 27.87 36.64 -2.75
N ALA A 29 27.58 35.33 -2.75
CA ALA A 29 27.24 34.56 -3.94
C ALA A 29 26.11 33.56 -3.61
N PRO A 30 24.87 34.08 -3.44
CA PRO A 30 23.75 33.25 -3.03
C PRO A 30 23.29 32.32 -4.16
N SER A 31 23.00 31.07 -3.80
CA SER A 31 22.33 30.12 -4.67
C SER A 31 20.86 30.52 -4.90
N PRO A 32 20.17 29.94 -5.89
CA PRO A 32 18.72 30.17 -6.07
C PRO A 32 17.91 29.89 -4.80
N ALA A 33 18.22 28.84 -4.04
CA ALA A 33 17.55 28.50 -2.79
C ALA A 33 17.83 29.53 -1.68
N GLU A 34 19.02 30.11 -1.58
CA GLU A 34 19.36 31.17 -0.62
C GLU A 34 18.67 32.49 -0.98
N ARG A 35 18.55 32.84 -2.27
CA ARG A 35 17.72 33.98 -2.72
C ARG A 35 16.27 33.81 -2.35
N ARG A 36 15.72 32.59 -2.58
CA ARG A 36 14.37 32.23 -2.17
C ARG A 36 14.22 32.37 -0.64
N ALA A 37 15.17 31.87 0.15
CA ALA A 37 15.15 31.99 1.61
C ALA A 37 15.05 33.46 2.05
N ALA A 38 15.81 34.37 1.44
CA ALA A 38 15.74 35.81 1.72
C ALA A 38 14.36 36.41 1.37
N ALA A 39 13.80 36.04 0.19
CA ALA A 39 12.49 36.50 -0.25
C ALA A 39 11.34 36.00 0.65
N GLU A 40 11.36 34.71 1.03
CA GLU A 40 10.39 34.10 1.95
C GLU A 40 10.45 34.79 3.33
N LEU A 41 11.64 35.03 3.87
CA LEU A 41 11.82 35.72 5.13
C LEU A 41 11.26 37.16 5.09
N GLN A 42 11.59 37.90 4.03
CA GLN A 42 11.07 39.28 3.84
C GLN A 42 9.53 39.28 3.76
N THR A 43 8.96 38.40 2.94
CA THR A 43 7.52 38.32 2.71
C THR A 43 6.76 38.00 3.99
N HIS A 44 7.22 36.98 4.72
CA HIS A 44 6.53 36.54 5.94
C HIS A 44 6.70 37.52 7.12
N ILE A 45 7.89 38.11 7.27
CA ILE A 45 8.07 39.19 8.29
C ILE A 45 7.15 40.35 7.99
N ALA A 46 7.06 40.79 6.74
CA ALA A 46 6.17 41.90 6.37
C ALA A 46 4.70 41.53 6.60
N ALA A 47 4.29 40.32 6.30
CA ALA A 47 2.94 39.81 6.54
C ALA A 47 2.61 39.67 8.03
N MET A 48 3.58 39.30 8.88
CA MET A 48 3.39 39.19 10.35
C MET A 48 3.37 40.52 11.06
N THR A 49 4.17 41.52 10.63
CA THR A 49 4.51 42.72 11.46
C THR A 49 4.33 44.05 10.74
N TRP A 50 3.99 44.03 9.43
CA TRP A 50 4.03 45.15 8.47
C TRP A 50 5.41 45.79 8.29
N ALA A 51 6.46 45.33 8.98
CA ALA A 51 7.83 45.79 8.78
C ALA A 51 8.47 45.08 7.56
N ARG A 52 8.88 45.83 6.56
CA ARG A 52 9.56 45.28 5.37
C ARG A 52 11.08 45.44 5.55
N LEU A 53 11.77 44.31 5.76
CA LEU A 53 13.23 44.28 5.78
C LEU A 53 13.74 44.29 4.32
N GLU A 54 14.66 45.17 3.99
CA GLU A 54 15.27 45.22 2.65
C GLU A 54 16.17 44.01 2.43
N VAL A 55 16.06 43.36 1.29
CA VAL A 55 17.02 42.33 0.83
C VAL A 55 18.16 43.08 0.09
N VAL A 56 19.39 42.94 0.58
CA VAL A 56 20.56 43.61 0.02
C VAL A 56 21.45 42.59 -0.68
N GLU A 57 21.53 42.64 -2.00
CA GLU A 57 22.47 41.85 -2.77
C GLU A 57 23.80 42.60 -2.91
N ALA A 58 24.80 42.19 -2.16
CA ALA A 58 26.15 42.77 -2.17
C ALA A 58 27.23 41.71 -2.13
N ALA A 59 28.33 41.96 -2.85
CA ALA A 59 29.48 41.06 -2.91
C ALA A 59 30.28 40.99 -1.59
N SER A 60 30.08 41.96 -0.69
CA SER A 60 30.63 41.97 0.65
C SER A 60 29.53 42.28 1.66
N GLN A 61 29.80 41.94 2.94
CA GLN A 61 28.83 42.17 4.02
C GLN A 61 28.51 43.64 4.16
N PRO A 62 27.22 44.08 4.07
CA PRO A 62 26.81 45.47 4.28
C PRO A 62 26.98 45.87 5.73
N ALA A 63 27.17 47.19 5.98
CA ALA A 63 27.17 47.71 7.34
C ALA A 63 25.78 47.76 7.98
N GLY A 64 25.67 47.74 9.31
CA GLY A 64 24.41 47.85 10.08
C GLY A 64 23.92 46.47 10.58
N LYS A 65 22.69 46.46 11.11
CA LYS A 65 22.09 45.21 11.64
C LYS A 65 21.59 44.30 10.50
N LEU A 66 22.03 43.07 10.50
CA LEU A 66 21.73 42.10 9.43
C LEU A 66 21.06 40.83 9.93
N VAL A 67 20.15 40.27 9.10
CA VAL A 67 19.86 38.86 9.07
C VAL A 67 20.72 38.26 7.95
N ARG A 68 21.76 37.53 8.32
CA ARG A 68 22.74 36.98 7.40
C ARG A 68 22.37 35.53 7.08
N LEU A 69 22.31 35.19 5.78
CA LEU A 69 22.11 33.83 5.30
C LEU A 69 23.49 33.32 4.83
N GLU A 70 24.05 32.35 5.55
CA GLU A 70 25.43 31.91 5.35
C GLU A 70 25.49 30.46 4.89
N TRP A 71 26.16 30.19 3.76
CA TRP A 71 26.52 28.84 3.39
C TRP A 71 27.75 28.36 4.17
N ARG A 72 27.65 27.14 4.76
CA ARG A 72 28.77 26.50 5.46
C ARG A 72 29.06 25.13 4.84
N ARG A 73 30.33 24.90 4.46
CA ARG A 73 30.78 23.64 3.82
C ARG A 73 30.83 22.45 4.77
N ASP A 74 30.98 22.69 6.05
CA ASP A 74 31.06 21.68 7.12
C ASP A 74 29.69 21.18 7.56
N LEU A 75 28.61 21.79 7.07
CA LEU A 75 27.24 21.35 7.34
C LEU A 75 26.71 20.48 6.22
N GLY A 76 25.95 19.44 6.60
CA GLY A 76 25.24 18.58 5.65
C GLY A 76 24.20 19.36 4.84
N ALA A 77 23.83 18.79 3.69
CA ALA A 77 22.98 19.43 2.67
C ALA A 77 21.68 20.08 3.19
N GLU A 78 21.14 19.60 4.30
CA GLU A 78 19.89 20.03 4.92
C GLU A 78 20.05 20.44 6.38
N GLN A 79 21.32 20.47 6.87
CA GLN A 79 21.63 20.92 8.22
C GLN A 79 21.78 22.43 8.27
N PHE A 80 21.37 23.03 9.38
CA PHE A 80 21.50 24.45 9.64
C PHE A 80 21.63 24.74 11.14
N LEU A 81 21.99 25.98 11.47
CA LEU A 81 22.00 26.50 12.81
C LEU A 81 21.65 28.00 12.81
N TRP A 82 21.22 28.48 13.95
CA TRP A 82 21.05 29.90 14.22
C TRP A 82 22.02 30.36 15.29
N ARG A 83 22.58 31.54 15.12
CA ARG A 83 23.46 32.17 16.14
C ARG A 83 23.35 33.69 16.11
N ALA A 84 23.64 34.30 17.21
CA ALA A 84 23.90 35.75 17.27
C ALA A 84 25.39 35.98 16.92
N ASP A 85 25.65 37.05 16.17
CA ASP A 85 26.99 37.57 15.93
C ASP A 85 26.96 39.07 16.11
N GLY A 86 27.28 39.51 17.33
CA GLY A 86 27.02 40.88 17.77
C GLY A 86 25.52 41.21 17.76
N THR A 87 25.13 42.16 16.92
CA THR A 87 23.71 42.51 16.70
C THR A 87 23.05 41.75 15.56
N ASP A 88 23.79 40.96 14.83
CA ASP A 88 23.28 40.22 13.66
C ASP A 88 22.64 38.89 14.07
N LEU A 89 21.59 38.51 13.35
CA LEU A 89 21.07 37.13 13.33
C LEU A 89 21.74 36.39 12.16
N VAL A 90 22.42 35.32 12.46
CA VAL A 90 23.01 34.43 11.45
C VAL A 90 22.18 33.17 11.32
N ILE A 91 21.74 32.85 10.09
CA ILE A 91 21.15 31.58 9.70
C ILE A 91 22.15 30.89 8.77
N ALA A 92 22.91 29.95 9.31
CA ALA A 92 23.94 29.24 8.57
C ALA A 92 23.48 27.82 8.19
N GLY A 93 23.75 27.36 6.96
CA GLY A 93 23.29 26.05 6.52
C GLY A 93 24.16 25.45 5.40
N GLY A 94 24.05 24.15 5.20
CA GLY A 94 24.67 23.44 4.08
C GLY A 94 23.88 23.64 2.77
N ARG A 95 24.55 23.44 1.63
CA ARG A 95 23.90 23.42 0.30
C ARG A 95 23.47 22.03 -0.08
N PRO A 96 22.32 21.89 -0.80
CA PRO A 96 21.53 22.96 -1.44
C PRO A 96 20.41 23.56 -0.59
N ARG A 97 19.97 22.95 0.55
CA ARG A 97 18.71 23.29 1.22
C ARG A 97 18.83 23.81 2.64
N GLY A 98 19.97 23.65 3.30
CA GLY A 98 20.11 23.95 4.73
C GLY A 98 19.74 25.36 5.13
N VAL A 99 20.16 26.39 4.40
CA VAL A 99 19.82 27.80 4.68
C VAL A 99 18.30 28.04 4.52
N LEU A 100 17.71 27.50 3.43
CA LEU A 100 16.26 27.61 3.19
C LEU A 100 15.45 26.95 4.30
N TYR A 101 15.85 25.75 4.73
CA TYR A 101 15.20 25.03 5.83
C TYR A 101 15.39 25.73 7.17
N GLY A 102 16.53 26.38 7.37
CA GLY A 102 16.75 27.26 8.53
C GLY A 102 15.77 28.42 8.60
N VAL A 103 15.49 29.05 7.46
CA VAL A 103 14.48 30.13 7.36
C VAL A 103 13.06 29.57 7.60
N TYR A 104 12.67 28.48 6.96
CA TYR A 104 11.34 27.90 7.16
C TYR A 104 11.13 27.44 8.60
N THR A 105 12.16 26.88 9.24
CA THR A 105 12.07 26.48 10.66
C THR A 105 11.96 27.72 11.59
N LEU A 106 12.61 28.83 11.27
CA LEU A 106 12.47 30.07 12.02
C LEU A 106 11.06 30.68 11.87
N LEU A 107 10.50 30.66 10.66
CA LEU A 107 9.13 31.07 10.40
C LEU A 107 8.11 30.19 11.13
N ASP A 108 8.32 28.87 11.12
CA ASP A 108 7.52 27.91 11.89
C ASP A 108 7.60 28.18 13.41
N HIS A 109 8.79 28.51 13.93
CA HIS A 109 9.00 28.89 15.33
C HIS A 109 8.20 30.16 15.70
N TRP A 110 8.04 31.12 14.80
CA TRP A 110 7.21 32.31 15.00
C TRP A 110 5.72 32.08 14.78
N GLY A 111 5.30 30.84 14.47
CA GLY A 111 3.90 30.44 14.35
C GLY A 111 3.31 30.50 12.94
N VAL A 112 4.14 30.68 11.89
CA VAL A 112 3.69 30.50 10.51
C VAL A 112 3.44 29.03 10.28
N ARG A 113 2.31 28.69 9.64
CA ARG A 113 1.97 27.31 9.28
C ARG A 113 1.44 27.24 7.86
N TRP A 114 1.99 26.32 7.07
CA TRP A 114 1.55 26.01 5.70
C TRP A 114 0.82 24.66 5.73
N TYR A 115 -0.47 24.72 6.11
CA TYR A 115 -1.27 23.50 6.31
C TYR A 115 -1.55 22.76 5.00
N THR A 116 -2.09 23.49 4.00
CA THR A 116 -2.39 22.99 2.66
C THR A 116 -1.77 23.92 1.61
N ARG A 117 -1.93 23.59 0.34
CA ARG A 117 -1.53 24.52 -0.76
C ARG A 117 -2.25 25.88 -0.70
N GLU A 118 -3.44 25.89 -0.14
CA GLU A 118 -4.35 27.06 -0.11
C GLU A 118 -4.38 27.73 1.25
N VAL A 119 -4.14 26.99 2.34
CA VAL A 119 -4.31 27.48 3.71
C VAL A 119 -2.97 27.67 4.38
N THR A 120 -2.62 28.95 4.59
CA THR A 120 -1.45 29.38 5.37
C THR A 120 -1.92 30.24 6.54
N ARG A 121 -1.46 29.90 7.75
CA ARG A 121 -1.62 30.74 8.93
C ARG A 121 -0.40 31.63 9.07
N ILE A 122 -0.62 32.95 9.13
CA ILE A 122 0.40 33.97 9.43
C ILE A 122 -0.06 34.76 10.65
N PRO A 123 0.61 34.60 11.80
CA PRO A 123 0.24 35.36 13.03
C PRO A 123 0.54 36.84 12.87
N GLN A 124 -0.28 37.70 13.49
CA GLN A 124 -0.01 39.13 13.58
C GLN A 124 0.74 39.41 14.87
N LEU A 125 1.92 40.01 14.76
CA LEU A 125 2.85 40.22 15.88
C LEU A 125 3.30 41.67 15.90
N SER A 126 3.18 42.35 17.04
CA SER A 126 3.75 43.70 17.24
C SER A 126 5.27 43.63 17.43
N ARG A 127 5.78 42.52 17.95
CA ARG A 127 7.21 42.30 18.19
C ARG A 127 7.68 40.98 17.63
N LEU A 128 8.86 41.00 16.99
CA LEU A 128 9.48 39.80 16.48
C LEU A 128 10.88 39.63 17.11
N GLN A 129 11.03 38.63 17.92
CA GLN A 129 12.26 38.34 18.66
C GLN A 129 12.77 36.94 18.41
N VAL A 130 14.10 36.76 18.47
CA VAL A 130 14.76 35.45 18.49
C VAL A 130 15.56 35.35 19.79
N LYS A 131 15.29 34.30 20.58
CA LYS A 131 16.08 33.99 21.79
C LYS A 131 17.12 32.94 21.44
N LEU A 132 18.36 33.30 21.56
CA LEU A 132 19.50 32.44 21.20
C LEU A 132 20.32 32.21 22.48
N ASP A 133 20.14 31.06 23.11
CA ASP A 133 20.89 30.65 24.31
C ASP A 133 22.19 29.91 23.97
N ARG A 134 22.20 29.21 22.84
CA ARG A 134 23.36 28.50 22.30
C ARG A 134 23.18 28.23 20.82
N GLU A 135 24.28 27.98 20.15
CA GLU A 135 24.30 27.46 18.80
C GLU A 135 23.85 25.99 18.83
N VAL A 136 22.71 25.66 18.17
CA VAL A 136 22.17 24.31 18.08
C VAL A 136 22.10 23.90 16.62
N LEU A 137 22.85 22.84 16.28
CA LEU A 137 22.75 22.21 14.97
C LEU A 137 21.40 21.50 14.83
N GLN A 138 20.69 21.79 13.75
CA GLN A 138 19.41 21.20 13.41
C GLN A 138 19.48 20.56 12.02
N GLY A 139 18.62 19.54 11.80
CA GLY A 139 18.49 18.86 10.52
C GLY A 139 17.36 17.83 10.59
N PRO A 140 17.00 17.23 9.46
CA PRO A 140 15.93 16.24 9.41
C PRO A 140 16.30 14.94 10.09
N ALA A 141 15.30 14.24 10.60
CA ALA A 141 15.47 12.87 11.13
C ALA A 141 15.77 11.84 10.04
N PHE A 142 15.30 12.07 8.81
CA PHE A 142 15.47 11.16 7.68
C PHE A 142 16.05 11.89 6.47
N GLU A 143 16.94 11.24 5.69
CA GLU A 143 17.51 11.81 4.46
C GLU A 143 16.49 11.85 3.30
N TYR A 144 15.56 10.88 3.25
CA TYR A 144 14.46 10.81 2.27
C TYR A 144 13.11 10.91 2.97
N ARG A 145 12.30 11.89 2.55
CA ARG A 145 11.05 12.25 3.22
C ARG A 145 9.98 12.52 2.19
N GLU A 146 9.13 11.51 1.95
CA GLU A 146 8.09 11.60 0.93
C GLU A 146 6.72 11.14 1.44
N PRO A 147 5.84 12.05 1.86
CA PRO A 147 4.41 11.80 1.88
C PRO A 147 3.93 11.69 0.42
N PHE A 148 3.59 10.49 -0.02
CA PHE A 148 3.20 10.25 -1.41
C PHE A 148 1.70 10.39 -1.60
N PHE A 149 1.22 11.61 -1.41
CA PHE A 149 -0.12 12.09 -1.72
C PHE A 149 0.00 13.24 -2.72
N THR A 150 -0.94 13.35 -3.67
CA THR A 150 -0.94 14.45 -4.65
C THR A 150 -0.93 15.83 -3.97
N GLU A 151 -1.53 15.93 -2.80
CA GLU A 151 -1.56 17.13 -1.96
C GLU A 151 -0.17 17.60 -1.52
N ALA A 152 0.79 16.67 -1.40
CA ALA A 152 2.16 16.94 -0.97
C ALA A 152 3.14 17.23 -2.13
N TRP A 153 2.71 17.21 -3.39
CA TRP A 153 3.61 17.35 -4.54
C TRP A 153 3.91 18.81 -4.90
N ASP A 154 3.02 19.74 -4.53
CA ASP A 154 3.21 21.16 -4.80
C ASP A 154 4.55 21.66 -4.31
N LYS A 155 5.28 22.39 -5.18
CA LYS A 155 6.64 22.90 -4.92
C LYS A 155 6.74 23.71 -3.64
N ASP A 156 5.82 24.66 -3.47
CA ASP A 156 5.88 25.61 -2.36
C ASP A 156 5.50 24.92 -1.05
N TRP A 157 4.46 24.11 -1.07
CA TRP A 157 4.06 23.31 0.08
C TRP A 157 5.18 22.36 0.52
N ALA A 158 5.76 21.62 -0.40
CA ALA A 158 6.81 20.65 -0.13
C ALA A 158 8.08 21.31 0.45
N ALA A 159 8.54 22.40 -0.15
CA ALA A 159 9.70 23.14 0.34
C ALA A 159 9.47 23.71 1.76
N ARG A 160 8.30 24.35 2.01
CA ARG A 160 7.92 24.95 3.28
C ARG A 160 7.74 23.92 4.39
N ASN A 161 7.27 22.72 4.05
CA ASN A 161 7.15 21.58 4.97
C ASN A 161 8.39 20.67 4.99
N ARG A 162 9.50 21.07 4.33
CA ARG A 162 10.83 20.47 4.39
C ARG A 162 10.86 19.00 3.94
N THR A 163 10.00 18.60 3.02
CA THR A 163 10.04 17.32 2.33
C THR A 163 10.96 17.41 1.11
N ASN A 164 11.42 16.27 0.57
CA ASN A 164 12.43 16.24 -0.49
C ASN A 164 12.31 15.03 -1.43
N GLY A 165 11.15 14.37 -1.47
CA GLY A 165 10.95 13.13 -2.17
C GLY A 165 10.95 13.23 -3.70
N HIS A 166 10.93 12.07 -4.35
CA HIS A 166 11.05 11.94 -5.80
C HIS A 166 9.93 12.60 -6.60
N PHE A 167 8.68 12.50 -6.14
CA PHE A 167 7.51 12.99 -6.89
C PHE A 167 7.17 14.47 -6.61
N GLN A 168 7.83 15.08 -5.63
CA GLN A 168 7.60 16.49 -5.32
C GLN A 168 8.17 17.40 -6.40
N GLU A 169 7.46 18.47 -6.76
CA GLU A 169 7.79 19.37 -7.86
C GLU A 169 8.92 20.36 -7.52
N LEU A 170 9.83 19.99 -6.63
CA LEU A 170 10.96 20.79 -6.19
C LEU A 170 11.95 21.01 -7.32
N ASP A 171 12.41 22.25 -7.47
CA ASP A 171 13.35 22.72 -8.48
C ASP A 171 14.60 23.36 -7.84
N GLU A 172 15.45 23.97 -8.68
CA GLU A 172 16.68 24.62 -8.22
C GLU A 172 16.41 25.74 -7.21
N SER A 173 15.31 26.45 -7.33
CA SER A 173 14.93 27.54 -6.39
C SER A 173 14.60 27.02 -4.99
N THR A 174 14.26 25.75 -4.87
CA THR A 174 13.99 25.06 -3.59
C THR A 174 15.13 24.16 -3.15
N GLY A 175 16.25 24.13 -3.89
CA GLY A 175 17.40 23.27 -3.65
C GLY A 175 17.21 21.84 -4.18
N GLY A 176 16.22 21.61 -5.03
CA GLY A 176 15.97 20.33 -5.69
C GLY A 176 15.38 19.25 -4.77
N ARG A 177 15.36 18.02 -5.27
CA ARG A 177 14.80 16.83 -4.62
C ARG A 177 15.75 15.64 -4.70
N LEU A 178 15.47 14.57 -3.93
CA LEU A 178 16.14 13.29 -4.10
C LEU A 178 15.44 12.50 -5.21
N ARG A 179 15.99 12.55 -6.42
CA ARG A 179 15.41 11.94 -7.60
C ARG A 179 15.90 10.51 -7.80
N TYR A 180 14.97 9.63 -8.14
CA TYR A 180 15.21 8.26 -8.61
C TYR A 180 15.19 8.19 -10.14
N GLN A 181 15.86 7.16 -10.71
CA GLN A 181 15.75 6.82 -12.12
C GLN A 181 16.14 5.36 -12.39
N PRO A 182 15.24 4.50 -12.83
CA PRO A 182 13.78 4.64 -12.63
C PRO A 182 13.40 4.56 -11.15
N PHE A 183 12.12 4.70 -10.83
CA PHE A 183 11.73 4.70 -9.41
C PHE A 183 11.75 3.30 -8.79
N VAL A 184 11.10 2.31 -9.43
CA VAL A 184 11.01 0.91 -8.95
C VAL A 184 10.73 -0.06 -10.09
N HIS A 185 10.74 -1.38 -9.80
CA HIS A 185 10.34 -2.47 -10.70
C HIS A 185 11.06 -2.45 -12.05
N SER A 186 12.37 -2.22 -12.00
CA SER A 186 13.19 -1.84 -13.15
C SER A 186 13.77 -2.99 -13.97
N PHE A 187 13.59 -4.26 -13.58
CA PHE A 187 14.25 -5.37 -14.27
C PHE A 187 13.96 -5.43 -15.78
N TYR A 188 12.72 -5.15 -16.19
CA TYR A 188 12.40 -5.14 -17.61
C TYR A 188 12.69 -3.82 -18.31
N GLU A 189 13.00 -2.75 -17.57
CA GLU A 189 13.64 -1.58 -18.14
C GLU A 189 15.17 -1.76 -18.31
N LEU A 190 15.82 -2.56 -17.44
CA LEU A 190 17.21 -2.94 -17.60
C LEU A 190 17.41 -3.85 -18.81
N LEU A 191 16.61 -4.92 -18.92
CA LEU A 191 16.63 -5.89 -20.00
C LEU A 191 15.22 -6.15 -20.53
N PRO A 192 14.73 -5.33 -21.49
CA PRO A 192 13.41 -5.52 -22.11
C PRO A 192 13.26 -6.87 -22.80
N PRO A 193 12.25 -7.70 -22.43
CA PRO A 193 12.07 -9.03 -23.01
C PRO A 193 11.87 -9.04 -24.52
N GLU A 194 11.16 -8.05 -25.04
CA GLU A 194 10.90 -7.87 -26.48
C GLU A 194 12.19 -7.70 -27.30
N LYS A 195 13.25 -7.19 -26.66
CA LYS A 195 14.55 -7.01 -27.31
C LYS A 195 15.45 -8.23 -27.18
N TYR A 196 15.41 -8.91 -26.03
CA TYR A 196 16.44 -9.90 -25.71
C TYR A 196 15.94 -11.35 -25.69
N PHE A 197 14.66 -11.62 -25.36
CA PHE A 197 14.21 -12.98 -25.05
C PHE A 197 14.31 -13.95 -26.24
N ALA A 198 14.00 -13.50 -27.46
CA ALA A 198 14.05 -14.37 -28.63
C ALA A 198 15.46 -14.90 -28.92
N ALA A 199 16.50 -14.10 -28.70
CA ALA A 199 17.90 -14.47 -28.96
C ALA A 199 18.60 -15.00 -27.69
N HIS A 200 18.17 -14.60 -26.52
CA HIS A 200 18.82 -14.83 -25.22
C HIS A 200 17.81 -15.20 -24.13
N PRO A 201 17.06 -16.31 -24.27
CA PRO A 201 16.09 -16.72 -23.26
C PRO A 201 16.74 -17.01 -21.90
N GLU A 202 18.05 -17.34 -21.86
CA GLU A 202 18.82 -17.59 -20.64
C GLU A 202 19.03 -16.36 -19.75
N PHE A 203 18.69 -15.17 -20.22
CA PHE A 203 18.69 -13.94 -19.41
C PHE A 203 17.50 -13.87 -18.44
N TYR A 204 16.46 -14.64 -18.68
CA TYR A 204 15.20 -14.64 -17.94
C TYR A 204 15.02 -15.91 -17.11
N SER A 205 14.04 -15.88 -16.22
CA SER A 205 13.82 -16.98 -15.26
C SER A 205 13.60 -18.34 -15.91
N TRP A 206 14.20 -19.35 -15.30
CA TRP A 206 13.89 -20.74 -15.53
C TRP A 206 12.82 -21.18 -14.54
N ILE A 207 11.64 -21.55 -15.01
CA ILE A 207 10.48 -21.93 -14.20
C ILE A 207 9.79 -23.11 -14.86
N ASP A 208 9.43 -24.16 -14.09
CA ASP A 208 8.76 -25.35 -14.60
C ASP A 208 9.44 -25.97 -15.83
N GLY A 209 10.76 -26.06 -15.82
CA GLY A 209 11.52 -26.73 -16.89
C GLY A 209 11.71 -25.92 -18.17
N LYS A 210 11.38 -24.62 -18.20
CA LYS A 210 11.56 -23.75 -19.37
C LYS A 210 11.92 -22.31 -19.00
N ARG A 211 12.53 -21.58 -19.94
CA ARG A 211 12.75 -20.13 -19.81
C ARG A 211 11.46 -19.39 -20.15
N ARG A 212 11.15 -18.35 -19.33
CA ARG A 212 9.98 -17.49 -19.52
C ARG A 212 10.33 -16.04 -19.13
N TRP A 213 9.58 -15.13 -19.72
CA TRP A 213 9.58 -13.73 -19.33
C TRP A 213 8.21 -13.26 -18.86
N GLU A 214 7.11 -13.86 -19.34
CA GLU A 214 5.77 -13.49 -18.90
C GLU A 214 5.61 -13.80 -17.41
N ARG A 215 5.31 -12.77 -16.61
CA ARG A 215 5.21 -12.84 -15.15
C ARG A 215 6.41 -13.54 -14.49
N ALA A 216 7.61 -13.25 -15.00
CA ALA A 216 8.87 -13.81 -14.53
C ALA A 216 9.90 -12.71 -14.24
N GLN A 217 11.06 -13.08 -13.75
CA GLN A 217 12.14 -12.18 -13.38
C GLN A 217 13.37 -12.40 -14.30
N LEU A 218 14.48 -11.71 -14.03
CA LEU A 218 15.76 -11.97 -14.67
C LEU A 218 16.48 -13.16 -14.02
N CYS A 219 17.42 -13.79 -14.76
CA CYS A 219 18.35 -14.77 -14.21
C CYS A 219 19.55 -14.03 -13.54
N LEU A 220 19.44 -13.74 -12.24
CA LEU A 220 20.32 -12.85 -11.48
C LEU A 220 21.76 -13.37 -11.31
N THR A 221 22.02 -14.66 -11.62
CA THR A 221 23.33 -15.28 -11.58
C THR A 221 24.01 -15.37 -12.95
N ASN A 222 23.36 -14.86 -14.01
CA ASN A 222 23.96 -14.82 -15.35
C ASN A 222 24.93 -13.62 -15.45
N PRO A 223 26.24 -13.82 -15.72
CA PRO A 223 27.21 -12.73 -15.75
C PRO A 223 26.95 -11.72 -16.87
N VAL A 224 26.36 -12.14 -17.99
CA VAL A 224 26.01 -11.22 -19.08
C VAL A 224 24.87 -10.30 -18.65
N VAL A 225 23.90 -10.82 -17.91
CA VAL A 225 22.80 -9.99 -17.33
C VAL A 225 23.35 -8.94 -16.39
N ILE A 226 24.35 -9.29 -15.57
CA ILE A 226 25.01 -8.32 -14.67
C ILE A 226 25.71 -7.22 -15.50
N GLN A 227 26.47 -7.60 -16.53
CA GLN A 227 27.17 -6.65 -17.40
C GLN A 227 26.19 -5.69 -18.08
N LEU A 228 25.14 -6.21 -18.71
CA LEU A 228 24.11 -5.40 -19.38
C LEU A 228 23.39 -4.46 -18.40
N ALA A 229 23.12 -4.91 -17.17
CA ALA A 229 22.54 -4.07 -16.13
C ALA A 229 23.47 -2.90 -15.75
N VAL A 230 24.78 -3.16 -15.60
CA VAL A 230 25.77 -2.10 -15.36
C VAL A 230 25.82 -1.08 -16.49
N GLU A 231 25.85 -1.55 -17.75
CA GLU A 231 25.83 -0.68 -18.94
C GLU A 231 24.58 0.20 -18.97
N LYS A 232 23.43 -0.39 -18.67
CA LYS A 232 22.14 0.33 -18.63
C LYS A 232 22.08 1.36 -17.52
N VAL A 233 22.56 1.04 -16.33
CA VAL A 233 22.61 1.99 -15.20
C VAL A 233 23.57 3.15 -15.53
N ARG A 234 24.74 2.88 -16.15
CA ARG A 234 25.64 3.95 -16.64
C ARG A 234 24.97 4.85 -17.67
N GLN A 235 24.19 4.26 -18.58
CA GLN A 235 23.37 5.04 -19.53
C GLN A 235 22.36 5.93 -18.78
N TRP A 236 21.63 5.39 -17.81
CA TRP A 236 20.69 6.19 -17.02
C TRP A 236 21.37 7.33 -16.26
N ILE A 237 22.57 7.12 -15.72
CA ILE A 237 23.34 8.18 -15.06
C ILE A 237 23.70 9.30 -16.05
N ALA A 238 24.07 8.96 -17.27
CA ALA A 238 24.36 9.94 -18.31
C ALA A 238 23.11 10.69 -18.80
N ASP A 239 21.99 9.99 -18.96
CA ASP A 239 20.72 10.55 -19.44
C ASP A 239 20.01 11.40 -18.37
N TYR A 240 20.23 11.11 -17.09
CA TYR A 240 19.58 11.75 -15.93
C TYR A 240 20.59 12.16 -14.86
N PRO A 241 21.48 13.12 -15.17
CA PRO A 241 22.59 13.50 -14.28
C PRO A 241 22.14 14.07 -12.92
N GLU A 242 20.91 14.56 -12.84
CA GLU A 242 20.27 15.06 -11.60
C GLU A 242 19.73 13.94 -10.69
N ALA A 243 19.58 12.71 -11.21
CA ALA A 243 19.14 11.58 -10.39
C ALA A 243 20.28 11.10 -9.50
N ARG A 244 19.99 10.91 -8.22
CA ARG A 244 20.96 10.41 -7.25
C ARG A 244 20.84 8.91 -6.98
N ILE A 245 19.63 8.37 -7.10
CA ILE A 245 19.31 6.97 -6.77
C ILE A 245 18.83 6.27 -8.02
N PHE A 246 19.40 5.09 -8.30
CA PHE A 246 19.08 4.26 -9.45
C PHE A 246 18.53 2.93 -8.97
N SER A 247 17.26 2.63 -9.31
CA SER A 247 16.62 1.39 -8.87
C SER A 247 17.03 0.21 -9.74
N VAL A 248 17.51 -0.84 -9.09
CA VAL A 248 17.82 -2.15 -9.66
C VAL A 248 16.98 -3.16 -8.90
N SER A 249 15.69 -3.27 -9.25
CA SER A 249 14.70 -3.98 -8.46
C SER A 249 13.82 -4.90 -9.30
N GLN A 250 13.34 -5.96 -8.65
CA GLN A 250 12.45 -6.96 -9.26
C GLN A 250 11.13 -6.34 -9.75
N ASN A 251 10.54 -6.98 -10.76
CA ASN A 251 9.19 -6.66 -11.24
C ASN A 251 8.14 -6.97 -10.16
N ASP A 252 6.97 -6.32 -10.24
CA ASP A 252 5.89 -6.44 -9.26
C ASP A 252 5.06 -7.74 -9.41
N TRP A 253 5.77 -8.85 -9.47
CA TRP A 253 5.20 -10.21 -9.44
C TRP A 253 6.26 -11.24 -9.02
N GLU A 254 5.81 -12.45 -8.73
CA GLU A 254 6.68 -13.60 -8.47
C GLU A 254 7.38 -14.07 -9.76
N GLY A 255 7.91 -15.28 -9.76
CA GLY A 255 8.53 -15.88 -10.95
C GLY A 255 10.04 -15.72 -10.96
N TRP A 256 10.67 -15.85 -9.80
CA TRP A 256 12.13 -15.91 -9.66
C TRP A 256 12.73 -17.08 -10.44
N CYS A 257 14.03 -16.98 -10.74
CA CYS A 257 14.73 -17.99 -11.54
C CYS A 257 15.13 -19.21 -10.70
N GLU A 258 14.67 -20.38 -11.08
CA GLU A 258 14.93 -21.67 -10.44
C GLU A 258 16.05 -22.47 -11.12
N CYS A 259 16.90 -21.87 -11.96
CA CYS A 259 18.04 -22.59 -12.55
C CYS A 259 19.06 -22.99 -11.47
N ASP A 260 19.87 -24.03 -11.75
CA ASP A 260 20.81 -24.60 -10.77
C ASP A 260 21.74 -23.57 -10.12
N ARG A 261 22.16 -22.55 -10.87
CA ARG A 261 23.02 -21.47 -10.33
C ARG A 261 22.26 -20.58 -9.35
N CYS A 262 21.02 -20.20 -9.69
CA CYS A 262 20.19 -19.37 -8.80
C CYS A 262 19.81 -20.15 -7.53
N ARG A 263 19.38 -21.40 -7.66
CA ARG A 263 19.07 -22.29 -6.51
C ARG A 263 20.26 -22.50 -5.59
N ARG A 264 21.47 -22.65 -6.14
CA ARG A 264 22.69 -22.79 -5.34
C ARG A 264 22.98 -21.54 -4.52
N VAL A 265 22.89 -20.36 -5.14
CA VAL A 265 23.07 -19.08 -4.43
C VAL A 265 22.01 -18.90 -3.36
N GLU A 266 20.77 -19.21 -3.65
CA GLU A 266 19.67 -19.17 -2.69
C GLU A 266 19.94 -20.08 -1.47
N GLN A 267 20.36 -21.33 -1.69
CA GLN A 267 20.73 -22.27 -0.62
C GLN A 267 21.90 -21.75 0.22
N GLU A 268 22.93 -21.17 -0.40
CA GLU A 268 24.08 -20.55 0.28
C GLU A 268 23.65 -19.38 1.16
N GLU A 269 22.58 -18.68 0.79
CA GLU A 269 21.99 -17.55 1.50
C GLU A 269 20.82 -17.92 2.41
N GLY A 270 20.75 -19.19 2.81
CA GLY A 270 19.77 -19.67 3.81
C GLY A 270 18.42 -20.06 3.22
N GLY A 271 18.31 -20.23 1.90
CA GLY A 271 17.04 -20.47 1.21
C GLY A 271 16.22 -19.22 0.93
N GLU A 272 16.83 -18.05 1.05
CA GLU A 272 16.12 -16.77 0.89
C GLU A 272 16.33 -16.19 -0.51
N HIS A 273 15.27 -15.85 -1.21
CA HIS A 273 15.30 -15.25 -2.55
C HIS A 273 15.97 -13.89 -2.60
N SER A 274 16.05 -13.19 -1.48
CA SER A 274 16.85 -11.95 -1.35
C SER A 274 18.35 -12.19 -1.54
N GLY A 275 18.86 -13.41 -1.38
CA GLY A 275 20.25 -13.77 -1.59
C GLY A 275 20.75 -13.54 -3.02
N PRO A 276 20.15 -14.19 -4.03
CA PRO A 276 20.46 -13.92 -5.43
C PRO A 276 20.24 -12.45 -5.82
N LEU A 277 19.17 -11.82 -5.33
CA LEU A 277 18.88 -10.41 -5.59
C LEU A 277 20.01 -9.50 -5.07
N LEU A 278 20.40 -9.62 -3.82
CA LEU A 278 21.40 -8.75 -3.22
C LEU A 278 22.78 -8.96 -3.80
N ARG A 279 23.17 -10.20 -4.15
CA ARG A 279 24.44 -10.47 -4.87
C ARG A 279 24.47 -9.78 -6.24
N PHE A 280 23.38 -9.83 -6.98
CA PHE A 280 23.23 -9.13 -8.26
C PHE A 280 23.32 -7.61 -8.10
N VAL A 281 22.54 -7.05 -7.18
CA VAL A 281 22.54 -5.60 -6.90
C VAL A 281 23.91 -5.11 -6.44
N ASN A 282 24.58 -5.86 -5.56
CA ASN A 282 25.93 -5.53 -5.12
C ASN A 282 26.94 -5.53 -6.27
N ALA A 283 26.84 -6.49 -7.20
CA ALA A 283 27.72 -6.55 -8.36
C ALA A 283 27.54 -5.33 -9.28
N VAL A 284 26.31 -4.90 -9.50
CA VAL A 284 26.02 -3.66 -10.24
C VAL A 284 26.54 -2.45 -9.48
N ALA A 285 26.25 -2.34 -8.18
CA ALA A 285 26.66 -1.22 -7.33
C ALA A 285 28.19 -1.06 -7.24
N GLU A 286 28.92 -2.17 -7.22
CA GLU A 286 30.40 -2.19 -7.23
C GLU A 286 30.97 -1.56 -8.50
N GLU A 287 30.44 -1.89 -9.66
CA GLU A 287 30.88 -1.35 -10.94
C GLU A 287 30.52 0.14 -11.11
N ILE A 288 29.35 0.55 -10.58
CA ILE A 288 28.94 1.95 -10.61
C ILE A 288 29.81 2.80 -9.67
N GLU A 289 30.13 2.30 -8.47
CA GLU A 289 30.95 3.02 -7.48
C GLU A 289 32.35 3.41 -8.04
N LYS A 290 32.96 2.58 -8.92
CA LYS A 290 34.26 2.85 -9.54
C LYS A 290 34.25 4.12 -10.38
N THR A 291 33.14 4.49 -10.99
CA THR A 291 33.03 5.63 -11.91
C THR A 291 32.14 6.76 -11.37
N HIS A 292 31.19 6.42 -10.48
CA HIS A 292 30.19 7.34 -9.94
C HIS A 292 29.99 7.09 -8.44
N PRO A 293 30.98 7.40 -7.58
CA PRO A 293 30.96 7.06 -6.15
C PRO A 293 29.88 7.80 -5.34
N ASP A 294 29.30 8.85 -5.89
CA ASP A 294 28.21 9.64 -5.31
C ASP A 294 26.82 9.10 -5.64
N ARG A 295 26.71 8.09 -6.51
CA ARG A 295 25.42 7.50 -6.93
C ARG A 295 25.07 6.32 -6.04
N LEU A 296 23.78 6.19 -5.80
CA LEU A 296 23.19 5.14 -4.97
C LEU A 296 22.40 4.16 -5.83
N ILE A 297 22.48 2.89 -5.50
CA ILE A 297 21.67 1.84 -6.10
C ILE A 297 20.61 1.43 -5.07
N ASP A 298 19.34 1.40 -5.50
CA ASP A 298 18.20 1.00 -4.68
C ASP A 298 17.68 -0.36 -5.12
N THR A 299 17.20 -1.17 -4.17
CA THR A 299 16.46 -2.39 -4.45
C THR A 299 15.41 -2.65 -3.38
N LEU A 300 14.43 -3.52 -3.69
CA LEU A 300 13.30 -3.79 -2.81
C LEU A 300 13.52 -5.08 -2.01
N ALA A 301 13.33 -5.00 -0.69
CA ALA A 301 13.04 -6.14 0.16
C ALA A 301 11.51 -6.25 0.29
N TYR A 302 10.89 -6.94 -0.67
CA TYR A 302 9.46 -6.90 -0.91
C TYR A 302 8.94 -8.27 -1.29
N TRP A 303 7.83 -8.67 -0.67
CA TRP A 303 7.15 -9.92 -0.93
C TRP A 303 8.09 -11.13 -0.75
N TYR A 304 8.42 -11.86 -1.83
CA TYR A 304 9.29 -13.04 -1.78
C TYR A 304 10.77 -12.75 -1.44
N THR A 305 11.19 -11.48 -1.42
CA THR A 305 12.52 -11.02 -1.03
C THR A 305 12.56 -10.26 0.30
N GLU A 306 11.45 -10.27 1.07
CA GLU A 306 11.33 -9.51 2.33
C GLU A 306 12.32 -9.98 3.41
N ASN A 307 12.59 -11.30 3.49
CA ASN A 307 13.57 -11.85 4.41
C ASN A 307 15.01 -11.47 4.01
N PRO A 308 15.87 -11.07 4.97
CA PRO A 308 17.27 -10.80 4.66
C PRO A 308 18.06 -12.07 4.36
N PRO A 309 19.10 -12.01 3.51
CA PRO A 309 19.97 -13.15 3.21
C PRO A 309 20.89 -13.48 4.38
N LEU A 310 21.37 -14.74 4.43
CA LEU A 310 22.19 -15.24 5.52
C LEU A 310 23.60 -14.63 5.54
N LYS A 311 24.29 -14.56 4.40
CA LYS A 311 25.73 -14.23 4.31
C LYS A 311 25.99 -12.87 3.68
N VAL A 312 25.40 -12.61 2.52
CA VAL A 312 25.68 -11.38 1.78
C VAL A 312 25.17 -10.14 2.51
N ARG A 313 25.91 -9.05 2.42
CA ARG A 313 25.58 -7.76 3.04
C ARG A 313 25.45 -6.68 1.96
N PRO A 314 24.53 -5.72 2.10
CA PRO A 314 24.47 -4.58 1.19
C PRO A 314 25.77 -3.77 1.20
N ARG A 315 26.22 -3.30 0.03
CA ARG A 315 27.34 -2.35 -0.08
C ARG A 315 26.94 -0.97 0.48
N PRO A 316 27.90 -0.11 0.85
CA PRO A 316 27.61 1.22 1.41
C PRO A 316 26.80 2.12 0.46
N ASN A 317 26.91 1.93 -0.86
CA ASN A 317 26.16 2.66 -1.87
C ASN A 317 24.83 1.97 -2.26
N VAL A 318 24.39 0.93 -1.55
CA VAL A 318 23.12 0.22 -1.78
C VAL A 318 22.08 0.65 -0.73
N ARG A 319 20.90 1.04 -1.19
CA ARG A 319 19.70 1.28 -0.37
C ARG A 319 18.79 0.07 -0.45
N ILE A 320 18.44 -0.49 0.68
CA ILE A 320 17.43 -1.54 0.77
C ILE A 320 16.11 -0.91 1.18
N ARG A 321 15.10 -0.96 0.32
CA ARG A 321 13.75 -0.47 0.60
C ARG A 321 12.88 -1.63 1.06
N LEU A 322 12.65 -1.71 2.36
CA LEU A 322 11.81 -2.75 2.98
C LEU A 322 10.34 -2.33 2.96
N CYS A 323 9.46 -3.23 2.49
CA CYS A 323 8.06 -2.94 2.20
C CYS A 323 7.12 -3.76 3.09
N PRO A 324 6.50 -3.18 4.15
CA PRO A 324 5.57 -3.87 5.05
C PRO A 324 4.16 -4.04 4.46
N ILE A 325 4.04 -4.63 3.27
CA ILE A 325 2.74 -4.78 2.59
C ILE A 325 1.75 -5.70 3.32
N GLY A 326 2.25 -6.56 4.21
CA GLY A 326 1.46 -7.60 4.88
C GLY A 326 1.01 -7.29 6.30
N VAL A 327 1.31 -6.12 6.83
CA VAL A 327 1.07 -5.75 8.22
C VAL A 327 -0.31 -5.15 8.46
N CYS A 328 -0.67 -5.02 9.74
CA CYS A 328 -1.87 -4.28 10.16
C CYS A 328 -1.56 -2.78 10.20
N GLN A 329 -2.38 -1.96 9.52
CA GLN A 329 -2.21 -0.50 9.44
C GLN A 329 -2.99 0.28 10.52
N SER A 330 -3.67 -0.39 11.46
CA SER A 330 -4.39 0.29 12.55
C SER A 330 -3.66 0.28 13.89
N HIS A 331 -2.73 -0.65 14.06
CA HIS A 331 -2.04 -0.84 15.33
C HIS A 331 -0.53 -0.66 15.20
N PRO A 332 0.15 -0.04 16.18
CA PRO A 332 1.60 0.03 16.22
C PRO A 332 2.26 -1.34 16.00
N TYR A 333 3.22 -1.43 15.08
CA TYR A 333 3.79 -2.71 14.64
C TYR A 333 4.47 -3.50 15.76
N GLU A 334 5.14 -2.82 16.69
CA GLU A 334 5.75 -3.50 17.85
C GLU A 334 4.73 -4.17 18.79
N LYS A 335 3.45 -3.78 18.72
CA LYS A 335 2.38 -4.27 19.60
C LYS A 335 1.41 -5.22 18.91
N CYS A 336 1.35 -5.19 17.58
CA CYS A 336 0.39 -5.97 16.81
C CYS A 336 0.97 -7.36 16.45
N PRO A 337 0.34 -8.47 16.86
CA PRO A 337 0.81 -9.80 16.47
C PRO A 337 0.88 -10.04 14.97
N ARG A 338 0.02 -9.37 14.18
CA ARG A 338 0.00 -9.47 12.71
C ARG A 338 1.17 -8.75 12.04
N SER A 339 1.90 -7.91 12.78
CA SER A 339 3.11 -7.25 12.29
C SER A 339 4.41 -7.93 12.74
N ALA A 340 4.32 -9.04 13.51
CA ALA A 340 5.47 -9.72 14.09
C ALA A 340 6.47 -10.22 13.03
N TYR A 341 5.98 -10.70 11.88
CA TYR A 341 6.83 -11.14 10.77
C TYR A 341 7.66 -9.98 10.20
N PHE A 342 7.04 -8.85 9.91
CA PHE A 342 7.76 -7.66 9.46
C PHE A 342 8.75 -7.16 10.52
N MET A 343 8.37 -7.12 11.79
CA MET A 343 9.25 -6.68 12.87
C MET A 343 10.49 -7.57 13.03
N LYS A 344 10.35 -8.89 12.80
CA LYS A 344 11.48 -9.82 12.69
C LYS A 344 12.41 -9.41 11.55
N ASN A 345 11.87 -9.16 10.36
CA ASN A 345 12.64 -8.80 9.16
C ASN A 345 13.31 -7.42 9.30
N LEU A 346 12.60 -6.42 9.82
CA LEU A 346 13.18 -5.10 10.11
C LEU A 346 14.40 -5.20 11.04
N ARG A 347 14.28 -5.93 12.15
CA ARG A 347 15.41 -6.17 13.08
C ARG A 347 16.56 -6.90 12.41
N ALA A 348 16.28 -7.85 11.54
CA ALA A 348 17.31 -8.62 10.84
C ALA A 348 18.03 -7.78 9.77
N TRP A 349 17.31 -7.00 8.98
CA TRP A 349 17.91 -6.05 8.01
C TRP A 349 18.72 -4.97 8.71
N SER A 350 18.25 -4.40 9.83
CA SER A 350 18.96 -3.37 10.61
C SER A 350 20.30 -3.83 11.16
N ARG A 351 20.50 -5.16 11.29
CA ARG A 351 21.81 -5.73 11.72
C ARG A 351 22.85 -5.81 10.62
N ILE A 352 22.42 -5.77 9.36
CA ILE A 352 23.30 -6.01 8.22
C ILE A 352 23.51 -4.78 7.33
N THR A 353 22.74 -3.72 7.56
CA THR A 353 22.92 -2.42 6.89
C THR A 353 22.41 -1.27 7.74
N ASN A 354 23.00 -0.10 7.58
CA ASN A 354 22.54 1.19 8.10
C ASN A 354 21.97 2.08 6.99
N GLN A 355 21.58 1.51 5.86
CA GLN A 355 21.09 2.19 4.66
C GLN A 355 19.68 1.75 4.32
N LEU A 356 18.82 1.53 5.35
CA LEU A 356 17.44 1.11 5.17
C LEU A 356 16.55 2.28 4.79
N TYR A 357 15.72 2.06 3.77
CA TYR A 357 14.53 2.83 3.49
C TYR A 357 13.29 1.97 3.79
N ILE A 358 12.17 2.61 4.03
CA ILE A 358 10.87 1.96 4.17
C ILE A 358 9.92 2.47 3.09
N TRP A 359 9.18 1.56 2.47
CA TRP A 359 8.00 1.85 1.67
C TRP A 359 6.78 1.54 2.54
N HIS A 360 6.24 2.53 3.19
CA HIS A 360 5.11 2.39 4.10
C HIS A 360 3.79 2.71 3.39
N TYR A 361 2.69 2.06 3.77
CA TYR A 361 1.40 2.15 3.11
C TYR A 361 0.37 2.88 3.98
N ASN A 362 -0.24 3.96 3.48
CA ASN A 362 -1.08 4.87 4.26
C ASN A 362 -2.45 5.14 3.63
N THR A 363 -2.95 4.19 2.85
CA THR A 363 -4.27 4.28 2.21
C THR A 363 -4.84 2.91 1.91
N ASN A 364 -6.13 2.85 1.60
CA ASN A 364 -6.74 1.67 1.02
C ASN A 364 -6.69 1.77 -0.51
N PHE A 365 -5.86 0.96 -1.17
CA PHE A 365 -5.67 1.02 -2.64
C PHE A 365 -6.88 0.51 -3.43
N ALA A 366 -7.69 -0.37 -2.82
CA ALA A 366 -8.97 -0.77 -3.41
C ALA A 366 -10.04 0.30 -3.26
N HIS A 367 -9.87 1.27 -2.33
CA HIS A 367 -10.88 2.27 -1.99
C HIS A 367 -10.24 3.52 -1.37
N TYR A 368 -9.63 4.39 -2.17
CA TYR A 368 -8.93 5.59 -1.69
C TYR A 368 -9.77 6.52 -0.79
N LEU A 369 -11.08 6.55 -1.01
CA LEU A 369 -12.00 7.35 -0.20
C LEU A 369 -12.35 6.72 1.15
N LEU A 370 -12.08 5.43 1.40
CA LEU A 370 -12.45 4.84 2.69
C LEU A 370 -11.75 5.56 3.85
N PRO A 371 -12.46 5.81 4.97
CA PRO A 371 -11.81 6.23 6.21
C PRO A 371 -10.69 5.26 6.61
N PHE A 372 -9.48 5.79 6.83
CA PHE A 372 -8.29 4.97 7.06
C PHE A 372 -7.59 5.37 8.36
N PRO A 373 -7.99 4.81 9.51
CA PRO A 373 -7.52 5.23 10.84
C PRO A 373 -6.16 4.66 11.22
N ASP A 374 -5.07 5.19 10.65
CA ASP A 374 -3.68 4.78 10.86
C ASP A 374 -2.82 5.78 11.66
N PHE A 375 -3.37 6.88 12.15
CA PHE A 375 -2.57 7.91 12.83
C PHE A 375 -1.94 7.43 14.15
N ASP A 376 -2.57 6.48 14.87
CA ASP A 376 -1.98 5.89 16.07
C ASP A 376 -0.78 4.99 15.73
N GLU A 377 -0.85 4.32 14.60
CA GLU A 377 0.23 3.52 14.03
C GLU A 377 1.37 4.42 13.58
N LEU A 378 1.11 5.43 12.72
CA LEU A 378 2.11 6.40 12.25
C LEU A 378 2.84 7.09 13.41
N ALA A 379 2.11 7.51 14.45
CA ALA A 379 2.67 8.15 15.63
C ALA A 379 3.71 7.27 16.35
N ALA A 380 3.53 5.96 16.32
CA ALA A 380 4.43 5.00 16.97
C ALA A 380 5.54 4.51 16.03
N ASP A 381 5.22 4.26 14.77
CA ASP A 381 6.09 3.50 13.88
C ASP A 381 7.12 4.37 13.15
N ILE A 382 6.86 5.64 12.87
CA ILE A 382 7.89 6.55 12.33
C ILE A 382 9.06 6.72 13.34
N PRO A 383 8.84 6.99 14.65
CA PRO A 383 9.91 6.95 15.63
C PRO A 383 10.56 5.56 15.80
N MET A 384 9.80 4.49 15.67
CA MET A 384 10.32 3.11 15.74
C MET A 384 11.28 2.85 14.57
N TYR A 385 10.95 3.24 13.33
CA TYR A 385 11.86 3.13 12.19
C TYR A 385 13.18 3.86 12.43
N HIS A 386 13.13 5.08 12.95
CA HIS A 386 14.33 5.84 13.28
C HIS A 386 15.19 5.13 14.32
N ARG A 387 14.59 4.55 15.40
CA ARG A 387 15.32 3.75 16.39
C ARG A 387 16.00 2.50 15.80
N HIS A 388 15.44 1.95 14.72
CA HIS A 388 16.02 0.82 13.97
C HIS A 388 17.00 1.24 12.87
N GLY A 389 17.42 2.52 12.80
CA GLY A 389 18.42 3.00 11.86
C GLY A 389 17.92 3.16 10.42
N VAL A 390 16.61 3.27 10.23
CA VAL A 390 16.02 3.65 8.93
C VAL A 390 16.39 5.11 8.64
N VAL A 391 16.86 5.36 7.41
CA VAL A 391 17.32 6.70 6.98
C VAL A 391 16.41 7.36 5.95
N GLY A 392 15.40 6.68 5.43
CA GLY A 392 14.47 7.26 4.47
C GLY A 392 13.09 6.60 4.48
N LEU A 393 12.05 7.41 4.25
CA LEU A 393 10.65 6.95 4.25
C LEU A 393 9.91 7.47 3.02
N PHE A 394 9.29 6.52 2.31
CA PHE A 394 8.27 6.73 1.30
C PHE A 394 6.93 6.28 1.89
N LEU A 395 6.03 7.23 2.13
CA LEU A 395 4.74 7.00 2.79
C LEU A 395 3.64 7.03 1.72
N GLU A 396 3.32 5.85 1.17
CA GLU A 396 2.42 5.73 0.03
C GLU A 396 0.96 5.93 0.42
N GLY A 397 0.36 6.94 -0.20
CA GLY A 397 -1.04 7.30 -0.06
C GLY A 397 -1.81 7.32 -1.36
N ALA A 398 -2.90 8.07 -1.41
CA ALA A 398 -3.67 8.27 -2.63
C ALA A 398 -2.95 9.28 -3.55
N TYR A 399 -2.41 8.80 -4.65
CA TYR A 399 -1.60 9.58 -5.60
C TYR A 399 -2.28 9.98 -6.92
N PRO A 400 -3.53 9.59 -7.24
CA PRO A 400 -4.16 10.03 -8.47
C PRO A 400 -4.29 11.54 -8.57
N LYS A 401 -4.32 12.06 -9.81
CA LYS A 401 -4.53 13.48 -10.05
C LYS A 401 -5.82 13.97 -9.40
N GLY A 402 -5.76 15.13 -8.76
CA GLY A 402 -6.89 15.72 -8.02
C GLY A 402 -6.99 15.23 -6.57
N GLY A 403 -6.14 14.29 -6.13
CA GLY A 403 -6.18 13.72 -4.79
C GLY A 403 -7.37 12.80 -4.58
N GLY A 404 -7.96 12.80 -3.38
CA GLY A 404 -9.16 12.02 -3.08
C GLY A 404 -8.95 10.97 -2.00
N GLY A 405 -7.77 10.92 -1.39
CA GLY A 405 -7.54 10.13 -0.19
C GLY A 405 -8.27 10.74 1.02
N GLU A 406 -8.72 9.89 1.94
CA GLU A 406 -9.34 10.33 3.17
C GLU A 406 -8.35 11.17 3.99
N MET A 407 -8.75 12.39 4.37
CA MET A 407 -7.95 13.37 5.11
C MET A 407 -6.52 13.59 4.54
N ALA A 408 -6.33 13.48 3.20
CA ALA A 408 -5.01 13.47 2.57
C ALA A 408 -4.14 14.70 2.91
N GLU A 409 -4.75 15.88 3.02
CA GLU A 409 -4.05 17.11 3.40
C GLU A 409 -3.53 17.07 4.86
N LEU A 410 -4.37 16.62 5.79
CA LEU A 410 -4.00 16.41 7.20
C LEU A 410 -2.87 15.37 7.31
N ARG A 411 -3.01 14.24 6.60
CA ARG A 411 -2.00 13.16 6.56
C ARG A 411 -0.66 13.69 6.07
N SER A 412 -0.67 14.33 4.90
CA SER A 412 0.54 14.91 4.30
C SER A 412 1.27 15.85 5.26
N TRP A 413 0.51 16.71 5.93
CA TRP A 413 1.10 17.70 6.84
C TRP A 413 1.66 17.07 8.12
N VAL A 414 0.94 16.14 8.75
CA VAL A 414 1.42 15.43 9.95
C VAL A 414 2.64 14.55 9.62
N MET A 415 2.60 13.83 8.50
CA MET A 415 3.73 13.03 8.01
C MET A 415 4.98 13.89 7.78
N ALA A 416 4.84 15.04 7.10
CA ALA A 416 5.97 15.94 6.85
C ALA A 416 6.63 16.41 8.17
N ARG A 417 5.83 16.72 9.21
CA ARG A 417 6.35 17.08 10.52
C ARG A 417 7.08 15.94 11.22
N GLN A 418 6.53 14.72 11.20
CA GLN A 418 7.18 13.55 11.80
C GLN A 418 8.45 13.12 11.04
N LEU A 419 8.45 13.24 9.71
CA LEU A 419 9.63 12.96 8.89
C LEU A 419 10.75 13.96 9.12
N TRP A 420 10.42 15.17 9.54
CA TRP A 420 11.39 16.18 9.97
C TRP A 420 11.88 15.94 11.40
N ASP A 421 10.95 15.74 12.34
CA ASP A 421 11.22 15.52 13.77
C ASP A 421 10.36 14.36 14.30
N VAL A 422 10.98 13.24 14.59
CA VAL A 422 10.33 12.04 15.11
C VAL A 422 9.66 12.23 16.49
N ASN A 423 9.98 13.30 17.19
CA ASN A 423 9.36 13.65 18.47
C ASN A 423 8.08 14.47 18.32
N THR A 424 7.61 14.70 17.09
CA THR A 424 6.35 15.41 16.83
C THR A 424 5.18 14.76 17.57
N ASN A 425 4.48 15.52 18.39
CA ASN A 425 3.24 15.06 19.01
C ASN A 425 2.11 15.06 17.96
N VAL A 426 1.77 13.89 17.45
CA VAL A 426 0.78 13.71 16.38
C VAL A 426 -0.60 14.18 16.79
N ASP A 427 -1.05 13.90 18.01
CA ASP A 427 -2.37 14.31 18.51
C ASP A 427 -2.51 15.84 18.58
N ALA A 428 -1.47 16.53 19.05
CA ALA A 428 -1.40 17.99 19.05
C ALA A 428 -1.35 18.55 17.62
N ALA A 429 -0.60 17.90 16.70
CA ALA A 429 -0.51 18.32 15.30
C ALA A 429 -1.87 18.18 14.59
N VAL A 430 -2.59 17.07 14.79
CA VAL A 430 -3.95 16.89 14.28
C VAL A 430 -4.88 18.02 14.75
N THR A 431 -4.84 18.34 16.05
CA THR A 431 -5.66 19.41 16.61
C THR A 431 -5.29 20.78 16.01
N GLU A 432 -3.99 21.08 15.91
CA GLU A 432 -3.49 22.33 15.32
C GLU A 432 -3.92 22.49 13.85
N PHE A 433 -3.83 21.39 13.07
CA PHE A 433 -4.28 21.41 11.67
C PHE A 433 -5.78 21.67 11.55
N LEU A 434 -6.60 20.94 12.33
CA LEU A 434 -8.05 21.10 12.26
C LEU A 434 -8.48 22.52 12.67
N GLU A 435 -7.88 23.09 13.71
CA GLU A 435 -8.13 24.46 14.12
C GLU A 435 -7.69 25.48 13.06
N GLY A 436 -6.52 25.28 12.46
CA GLY A 436 -5.95 26.15 11.44
C GLY A 436 -6.72 26.16 10.13
N VAL A 437 -7.24 25.02 9.70
CA VAL A 437 -7.90 24.83 8.40
C VAL A 437 -9.42 25.05 8.48
N TYR A 438 -10.05 24.59 9.58
CA TYR A 438 -11.52 24.55 9.68
C TYR A 438 -12.09 25.53 10.73
N GLY A 439 -11.23 26.19 11.53
CA GLY A 439 -11.64 27.20 12.50
C GLY A 439 -12.75 26.72 13.44
N SER A 440 -13.93 27.36 13.39
CA SER A 440 -15.08 27.02 14.23
C SER A 440 -15.62 25.60 14.01
N ALA A 441 -15.37 24.98 12.85
CA ALA A 441 -15.76 23.61 12.54
C ALA A 441 -14.73 22.55 13.03
N ALA A 442 -13.61 22.95 13.60
CA ALA A 442 -12.55 22.06 14.07
C ALA A 442 -13.05 21.07 15.13
N LYS A 443 -13.85 21.54 16.09
CA LYS A 443 -14.33 20.69 17.20
C LYS A 443 -15.18 19.49 16.74
N PRO A 444 -16.21 19.63 15.91
CA PRO A 444 -16.94 18.47 15.40
C PRO A 444 -16.09 17.59 14.46
N LEU A 445 -15.14 18.13 13.68
CA LEU A 445 -14.24 17.33 12.84
C LEU A 445 -13.22 16.56 13.70
N ARG A 446 -12.76 17.13 14.81
CA ARG A 446 -11.93 16.40 15.79
C ARG A 446 -12.73 15.25 16.42
N ALA A 447 -13.99 15.46 16.75
CA ALA A 447 -14.85 14.40 17.28
C ALA A 447 -15.09 13.26 16.25
N TYR A 448 -15.19 13.59 14.96
CA TYR A 448 -15.21 12.59 13.89
C TYR A 448 -13.89 11.81 13.82
N PHE A 449 -12.75 12.47 13.83
CA PHE A 449 -11.43 11.82 13.88
C PHE A 449 -11.31 10.86 15.07
N ASP A 450 -11.71 11.30 16.27
CA ASP A 450 -11.68 10.50 17.49
C ASP A 450 -12.66 9.31 17.44
N LEU A 451 -13.84 9.48 16.83
CA LEU A 451 -14.82 8.41 16.59
C LEU A 451 -14.22 7.30 15.73
N LEU A 452 -13.58 7.68 14.63
CA LEU A 452 -12.96 6.76 13.68
C LEU A 452 -11.82 5.96 14.34
N HIS A 453 -10.90 6.64 15.03
CA HIS A 453 -9.73 5.99 15.66
C HIS A 453 -10.11 5.15 16.89
N ARG A 454 -11.22 5.46 17.57
CA ARG A 454 -11.70 4.67 18.72
C ARG A 454 -12.03 3.24 18.33
N ARG A 455 -12.64 3.03 17.15
CA ARG A 455 -12.92 1.67 16.64
C ARG A 455 -11.62 0.95 16.24
N ALA A 456 -10.72 1.64 15.57
CA ALA A 456 -9.43 1.09 15.13
C ALA A 456 -8.53 0.62 16.30
N ARG A 457 -8.67 1.22 17.48
CA ARG A 457 -7.94 0.84 18.70
C ARG A 457 -8.39 -0.47 19.32
N GLN A 458 -9.49 -1.07 18.86
CA GLN A 458 -9.95 -2.36 19.38
C GLN A 458 -9.01 -3.48 18.91
N PRO A 459 -8.68 -4.46 19.75
CA PRO A 459 -7.69 -5.51 19.44
C PRO A 459 -8.02 -6.34 18.20
N ASP A 460 -9.30 -6.43 17.83
CA ASP A 460 -9.82 -7.17 16.67
C ASP A 460 -9.95 -6.33 15.40
N ALA A 461 -9.76 -5.01 15.50
CA ALA A 461 -9.95 -4.05 14.40
C ALA A 461 -8.68 -3.91 13.55
N HIS A 462 -8.32 -4.97 12.84
CA HIS A 462 -7.18 -4.93 11.95
C HIS A 462 -7.51 -4.27 10.61
N LEU A 463 -6.68 -3.33 10.20
CA LEU A 463 -6.78 -2.61 8.93
C LEU A 463 -5.70 -3.11 7.97
N TRP A 464 -6.09 -3.37 6.74
CA TRP A 464 -5.16 -3.68 5.66
C TRP A 464 -5.48 -2.82 4.43
N ILE A 465 -4.50 -2.66 3.57
CA ILE A 465 -4.52 -1.73 2.43
C ILE A 465 -5.51 -2.07 1.30
N PHE A 466 -6.20 -3.21 1.36
CA PHE A 466 -7.17 -3.64 0.34
C PHE A 466 -8.50 -4.13 0.92
N ASN A 467 -8.69 -4.16 2.25
CA ASN A 467 -9.93 -4.65 2.82
C ASN A 467 -10.96 -3.55 3.06
N LEU A 468 -12.22 -3.94 3.15
CA LEU A 468 -13.28 -3.11 3.69
C LEU A 468 -13.34 -3.32 5.21
N PRO A 469 -12.94 -2.33 6.03
CA PRO A 469 -12.95 -2.46 7.48
C PRO A 469 -14.38 -2.48 8.03
N ASP A 470 -14.56 -3.11 9.19
CA ASP A 470 -15.76 -2.98 9.98
C ASP A 470 -15.69 -1.72 10.87
N TYR A 471 -16.43 -0.69 10.51
CA TYR A 471 -16.52 0.54 11.31
C TYR A 471 -17.58 0.48 12.42
N GLY A 472 -18.36 -0.60 12.49
CA GLY A 472 -19.51 -0.74 13.38
C GLY A 472 -20.79 -0.10 12.80
N HIS A 473 -21.93 -0.69 13.13
CA HIS A 473 -23.24 -0.33 12.55
C HIS A 473 -23.73 1.11 12.87
N ASP A 474 -23.17 1.72 13.90
CA ASP A 474 -23.54 3.07 14.36
C ASP A 474 -22.56 4.16 13.90
N PHE A 475 -21.48 3.79 13.19
CA PHE A 475 -20.45 4.74 12.74
C PHE A 475 -21.00 5.79 11.78
N ILE A 476 -21.70 5.37 10.71
CA ILE A 476 -22.22 6.29 9.69
C ILE A 476 -23.19 7.32 10.29
N PRO A 477 -24.22 6.93 11.06
CA PRO A 477 -25.14 7.92 11.67
C PRO A 477 -24.43 8.92 12.59
N GLN A 478 -23.42 8.48 13.36
CA GLN A 478 -22.64 9.37 14.20
C GLN A 478 -21.77 10.32 13.39
N ALA A 479 -21.09 9.82 12.35
CA ALA A 479 -20.26 10.62 11.44
C ALA A 479 -21.10 11.70 10.74
N GLU A 480 -22.27 11.34 10.18
CA GLU A 480 -23.20 12.29 9.55
C GLU A 480 -23.62 13.42 10.50
N LYS A 481 -23.93 13.08 11.75
CA LYS A 481 -24.28 14.09 12.79
C LYS A 481 -23.11 15.04 13.04
N LEU A 482 -21.88 14.54 13.07
CA LEU A 482 -20.70 15.35 13.29
C LEU A 482 -20.40 16.24 12.08
N PHE A 483 -20.55 15.74 10.85
CA PHE A 483 -20.41 16.55 9.64
C PHE A 483 -21.51 17.61 9.53
N ALA A 484 -22.76 17.31 9.88
CA ALA A 484 -23.82 18.31 9.95
C ALA A 484 -23.50 19.41 10.97
N ALA A 485 -22.94 19.06 12.13
CA ALA A 485 -22.48 20.04 13.11
C ALA A 485 -21.29 20.89 12.60
N ALA A 486 -20.35 20.27 11.84
CA ALA A 486 -19.24 21.00 11.23
C ALA A 486 -19.75 21.99 10.17
N MET A 487 -20.67 21.58 9.31
CA MET A 487 -21.31 22.43 8.29
C MET A 487 -22.06 23.60 8.91
N ALA A 488 -22.78 23.38 10.02
CA ALA A 488 -23.50 24.44 10.73
C ALA A 488 -22.53 25.43 11.40
N ALA A 489 -21.35 24.98 11.82
CA ALA A 489 -20.33 25.83 12.44
C ALA A 489 -19.51 26.64 11.41
N ALA A 490 -19.48 26.22 10.14
CA ALA A 490 -18.69 26.87 9.09
C ALA A 490 -19.21 28.29 8.78
N LYS A 491 -18.30 29.28 8.80
CA LYS A 491 -18.64 30.71 8.67
C LYS A 491 -18.68 31.21 7.23
N ASP A 492 -18.03 30.54 6.32
CA ASP A 492 -17.84 30.99 4.93
C ASP A 492 -17.96 29.82 3.94
N GLY A 493 -18.06 30.14 2.64
CA GLY A 493 -18.25 29.17 1.57
C GLY A 493 -17.05 28.25 1.36
N GLU A 494 -15.83 28.75 1.55
CA GLU A 494 -14.61 27.92 1.41
C GLU A 494 -14.51 26.88 2.51
N SER A 495 -14.76 27.26 3.77
CA SER A 495 -14.80 26.31 4.88
C SER A 495 -15.86 25.22 4.65
N ARG A 496 -17.05 25.58 4.16
CA ARG A 496 -18.08 24.61 3.79
C ARG A 496 -17.63 23.67 2.70
N ARG A 497 -17.03 24.20 1.63
CA ARG A 497 -16.50 23.37 0.51
C ARG A 497 -15.44 22.40 0.99
N ARG A 498 -14.52 22.81 1.91
CA ARG A 498 -13.53 21.91 2.50
C ARG A 498 -14.18 20.81 3.34
N ILE A 499 -15.24 21.14 4.13
CA ILE A 499 -15.97 20.14 4.91
C ILE A 499 -16.71 19.16 3.99
N GLU A 500 -17.33 19.64 2.90
CA GLU A 500 -17.96 18.77 1.88
C GLU A 500 -16.98 17.77 1.30
N LYS A 501 -15.74 18.19 1.00
CA LYS A 501 -14.69 17.28 0.54
C LYS A 501 -14.39 16.20 1.58
N GLN A 502 -14.29 16.57 2.87
CA GLN A 502 -14.02 15.62 3.95
C GLN A 502 -15.22 14.70 4.29
N GLN A 503 -16.42 15.03 3.82
CA GLN A 503 -17.62 14.17 3.99
C GLN A 503 -17.69 13.07 2.94
N LEU A 504 -17.02 13.19 1.77
CA LEU A 504 -17.03 12.21 0.68
C LEU A 504 -16.71 10.77 1.15
N PRO A 505 -15.75 10.52 2.06
CA PRO A 505 -15.48 9.21 2.63
C PRO A 505 -16.70 8.54 3.27
N VAL A 506 -17.48 9.29 4.02
CA VAL A 506 -18.71 8.77 4.67
C VAL A 506 -19.80 8.51 3.64
N GLU A 507 -19.97 9.38 2.64
CA GLU A 507 -20.91 9.17 1.53
C GLU A 507 -20.54 7.93 0.72
N TYR A 508 -19.25 7.71 0.47
CA TYR A 508 -18.74 6.53 -0.22
C TYR A 508 -18.95 5.25 0.60
N LEU A 509 -18.69 5.29 1.90
CA LEU A 509 -18.95 4.14 2.79
C LEU A 509 -20.43 3.75 2.78
N LYS A 510 -21.36 4.71 2.82
CA LYS A 510 -22.80 4.47 2.67
C LYS A 510 -23.15 3.81 1.33
N LEU A 511 -22.46 4.23 0.27
CA LEU A 511 -22.65 3.65 -1.06
C LEU A 511 -22.19 2.19 -1.06
N LEU A 512 -21.03 1.88 -0.46
CA LEU A 512 -20.52 0.51 -0.34
C LEU A 512 -21.44 -0.39 0.51
N GLU A 513 -21.99 0.12 1.61
CA GLU A 513 -23.00 -0.61 2.39
C GLU A 513 -24.26 -0.91 1.58
N ALA A 514 -24.73 0.08 0.82
CA ALA A 514 -25.92 -0.09 -0.04
C ALA A 514 -25.67 -1.04 -1.22
N ARG A 515 -24.40 -1.22 -1.63
CA ARG A 515 -23.97 -2.14 -2.69
C ARG A 515 -23.94 -3.60 -2.24
N ARG A 516 -24.01 -3.91 -0.95
CA ARG A 516 -23.91 -5.29 -0.45
C ARG A 516 -24.92 -6.21 -1.13
N TYR A 517 -24.41 -7.34 -1.61
CA TYR A 517 -25.21 -8.39 -2.21
C TYR A 517 -25.79 -9.31 -1.13
N GLU A 518 -27.08 -9.47 -1.15
CA GLU A 518 -27.80 -10.33 -0.21
C GLU A 518 -28.84 -11.19 -0.94
N ILE A 519 -29.12 -12.37 -0.39
CA ILE A 519 -30.20 -13.22 -0.89
C ILE A 519 -31.53 -12.73 -0.31
N ARG A 520 -32.48 -12.34 -1.19
CA ARG A 520 -33.85 -11.94 -0.87
C ARG A 520 -34.79 -12.75 -1.74
N GLY A 521 -35.44 -13.75 -1.12
CA GLY A 521 -36.26 -14.71 -1.85
C GLY A 521 -35.45 -15.54 -2.82
N ASP A 522 -35.74 -15.42 -4.10
CA ASP A 522 -35.08 -16.06 -5.23
C ASP A 522 -34.08 -15.14 -5.96
N LYS A 523 -33.67 -14.04 -5.32
CA LYS A 523 -32.77 -13.03 -5.90
C LYS A 523 -31.53 -12.80 -5.03
N TYR A 524 -30.39 -12.58 -5.69
CA TYR A 524 -29.11 -12.19 -5.08
C TYR A 524 -28.66 -10.87 -5.66
N GLY A 525 -28.58 -9.84 -4.86
CA GLY A 525 -28.20 -8.51 -5.31
C GLY A 525 -28.38 -7.42 -4.25
N PRO A 526 -28.05 -6.16 -4.60
CA PRO A 526 -28.35 -5.01 -3.76
C PRO A 526 -29.86 -4.87 -3.48
N ALA A 527 -30.19 -4.29 -2.31
CA ALA A 527 -31.57 -4.10 -1.92
C ALA A 527 -32.37 -3.21 -2.89
N ASP A 528 -31.73 -2.15 -3.34
CA ASP A 528 -32.26 -1.12 -4.22
C ASP A 528 -31.19 -0.77 -5.28
N LEU A 529 -31.18 -1.50 -6.38
CA LEU A 529 -30.21 -1.31 -7.45
C LEU A 529 -30.38 0.04 -8.18
N ALA A 530 -31.65 0.50 -8.39
CA ALA A 530 -31.91 1.77 -9.06
C ALA A 530 -31.39 2.95 -8.19
N GLY A 531 -31.82 2.98 -6.92
CA GLY A 531 -31.39 4.03 -6.00
C GLY A 531 -29.89 3.97 -5.68
N LEU A 532 -29.24 2.79 -5.78
CA LEU A 532 -27.80 2.65 -5.67
C LEU A 532 -27.07 3.36 -6.84
N ARG A 533 -27.55 3.16 -8.08
CA ARG A 533 -27.01 3.82 -9.27
C ARG A 533 -27.18 5.34 -9.18
N ASP A 534 -28.33 5.84 -8.76
CA ASP A 534 -28.60 7.28 -8.61
C ASP A 534 -27.69 7.91 -7.54
N ARG A 535 -27.48 7.22 -6.41
CA ARG A 535 -26.52 7.65 -5.38
C ARG A 535 -25.11 7.68 -5.88
N PHE A 536 -24.70 6.69 -6.66
CA PHE A 536 -23.36 6.67 -7.27
C PHE A 536 -23.17 7.85 -8.24
N GLN A 537 -24.14 8.13 -9.13
CA GLN A 537 -24.06 9.28 -10.04
C GLN A 537 -23.96 10.62 -9.29
N THR A 538 -24.70 10.73 -8.18
CA THR A 538 -24.62 11.92 -7.29
C THR A 538 -23.21 12.08 -6.69
N LEU A 539 -22.63 11.00 -6.17
CA LEU A 539 -21.25 11.00 -5.64
C LEU A 539 -20.25 11.31 -6.76
N LEU A 540 -20.39 10.69 -7.92
CA LEU A 540 -19.51 10.89 -9.09
C LEU A 540 -19.45 12.35 -9.52
N ALA A 541 -20.61 13.04 -9.57
CA ALA A 541 -20.67 14.46 -9.87
C ALA A 541 -19.92 15.31 -8.83
N LYS A 542 -20.03 14.98 -7.54
CA LYS A 542 -19.26 15.64 -6.47
C LYS A 542 -17.74 15.40 -6.63
N LEU A 543 -17.32 14.14 -6.85
CA LEU A 543 -15.90 13.79 -7.05
C LEU A 543 -15.29 14.62 -8.21
N ARG A 544 -15.98 14.63 -9.36
CA ARG A 544 -15.57 15.43 -10.53
C ARG A 544 -15.51 16.94 -10.20
N SER A 545 -16.43 17.47 -9.37
CA SER A 545 -16.41 18.90 -8.97
C SER A 545 -15.22 19.28 -8.09
N PHE A 546 -14.63 18.30 -7.37
CA PHE A 546 -13.39 18.46 -6.61
C PHE A 546 -12.14 18.13 -7.42
N GLY A 547 -12.29 17.76 -8.71
CA GLY A 547 -11.17 17.37 -9.57
C GLY A 547 -10.59 15.99 -9.27
N ILE A 548 -11.26 15.17 -8.48
CA ILE A 548 -10.86 13.79 -8.18
C ILE A 548 -11.06 12.94 -9.43
N THR A 549 -10.05 12.20 -9.82
CA THR A 549 -10.04 11.40 -11.07
C THR A 549 -10.08 9.90 -10.84
N SER A 550 -9.84 9.44 -9.61
CA SER A 550 -9.86 8.02 -9.25
C SER A 550 -10.19 7.83 -7.77
N ILE A 551 -10.88 6.75 -7.45
CA ILE A 551 -11.16 6.28 -6.09
C ILE A 551 -10.58 4.88 -5.83
N HIS A 552 -9.82 4.34 -6.80
CA HIS A 552 -9.11 3.07 -6.74
C HIS A 552 -7.74 3.17 -7.40
N GLU A 553 -6.81 2.34 -7.01
CA GLU A 553 -5.53 2.24 -7.71
C GLU A 553 -5.70 1.67 -9.13
N GLY A 554 -5.02 2.33 -10.10
CA GLY A 554 -5.00 1.87 -11.50
C GLY A 554 -6.32 1.93 -12.26
N ARG A 555 -7.35 2.63 -11.73
CA ARG A 555 -8.64 2.81 -12.36
C ARG A 555 -9.09 4.26 -12.26
N ASP A 556 -9.77 4.76 -13.29
CA ASP A 556 -10.39 6.07 -13.30
C ASP A 556 -11.89 6.01 -12.95
N LEU A 557 -12.49 7.17 -12.75
CA LEU A 557 -13.92 7.27 -12.43
C LEU A 557 -14.82 6.77 -13.56
N ASP A 558 -14.37 6.78 -14.81
CA ASP A 558 -15.14 6.29 -15.95
C ASP A 558 -15.22 4.76 -15.93
N PHE A 559 -14.18 4.10 -15.40
CA PHE A 559 -14.23 2.66 -15.13
C PHE A 559 -15.26 2.35 -14.04
N ASP A 560 -15.25 3.10 -12.93
CA ASP A 560 -16.20 2.92 -11.83
C ASP A 560 -17.63 3.17 -12.29
N GLU A 561 -17.86 4.17 -13.15
CA GLU A 561 -19.18 4.45 -13.72
C GLU A 561 -19.71 3.26 -14.53
N LYS A 562 -18.86 2.64 -15.35
CA LYS A 562 -19.23 1.42 -16.10
C LYS A 562 -19.49 0.24 -15.18
N ASP A 563 -18.66 0.08 -14.13
CA ASP A 563 -18.81 -1.01 -13.14
C ASP A 563 -20.14 -0.92 -12.40
N TYR A 564 -20.51 0.28 -11.91
CA TYR A 564 -21.81 0.50 -11.27
C TYR A 564 -23.01 0.35 -12.23
N ALA A 565 -22.84 0.74 -13.50
CA ALA A 565 -23.87 0.53 -14.52
C ALA A 565 -24.07 -0.96 -14.84
N ALA A 566 -23.02 -1.77 -14.75
CA ALA A 566 -23.04 -3.21 -15.01
C ALA A 566 -23.56 -4.06 -13.84
N LEU A 567 -23.72 -3.49 -12.64
CA LEU A 567 -24.29 -4.22 -11.51
C LEU A 567 -25.67 -4.79 -11.86
N ASP A 568 -25.99 -6.00 -11.39
CA ASP A 568 -27.24 -6.69 -11.70
C ASP A 568 -27.77 -7.44 -10.47
N VAL A 569 -29.00 -7.89 -10.54
CA VAL A 569 -29.66 -8.77 -9.58
C VAL A 569 -29.80 -10.14 -10.23
N TYR A 570 -29.25 -11.15 -9.59
CA TYR A 570 -29.14 -12.49 -10.14
C TYR A 570 -30.20 -13.42 -9.60
N PRO A 571 -30.82 -14.29 -10.40
CA PRO A 571 -31.69 -15.34 -9.90
C PRO A 571 -30.85 -16.37 -9.11
N VAL A 572 -31.46 -16.83 -7.99
CA VAL A 572 -30.87 -17.85 -7.11
C VAL A 572 -31.65 -19.14 -7.24
N ILE A 573 -30.96 -20.25 -7.35
CA ILE A 573 -31.51 -21.60 -7.24
C ILE A 573 -31.10 -22.13 -5.87
N SER A 574 -32.07 -22.58 -5.08
CA SER A 574 -31.84 -23.13 -3.76
C SER A 574 -32.10 -24.64 -3.73
N LEU A 575 -31.16 -25.39 -3.18
CA LEU A 575 -31.35 -26.78 -2.74
C LEU A 575 -31.44 -26.81 -1.23
N GLU A 576 -32.39 -27.58 -0.69
CA GLU A 576 -32.58 -27.62 0.75
C GLU A 576 -33.02 -29.02 1.21
N ASN A 577 -32.49 -29.46 2.35
CA ASN A 577 -32.96 -30.62 3.12
C ASN A 577 -32.95 -30.27 4.62
N GLU A 578 -33.12 -31.26 5.48
CA GLU A 578 -33.15 -31.05 6.96
C GLU A 578 -31.82 -30.47 7.50
N ALA A 579 -30.66 -30.83 6.90
CA ALA A 579 -29.35 -30.49 7.39
C ALA A 579 -28.75 -29.24 6.74
N LEU A 580 -28.94 -29.08 5.43
CA LEU A 580 -28.27 -28.07 4.61
C LEU A 580 -29.26 -27.24 3.76
N ARG A 581 -28.83 -26.01 3.49
CA ARG A 581 -29.35 -25.18 2.41
C ARG A 581 -28.20 -24.70 1.54
N VAL A 582 -28.33 -24.86 0.24
CA VAL A 582 -27.31 -24.46 -0.76
C VAL A 582 -27.93 -23.48 -1.74
N ASP A 583 -27.34 -22.31 -1.88
CA ASP A 583 -27.81 -21.29 -2.82
C ASP A 583 -26.77 -21.13 -3.95
N ILE A 584 -27.27 -21.19 -5.18
CA ILE A 584 -26.49 -21.24 -6.42
C ILE A 584 -26.92 -20.09 -7.32
N VAL A 585 -25.95 -19.38 -7.90
CA VAL A 585 -26.19 -18.34 -8.90
C VAL A 585 -25.62 -18.78 -10.25
N PRO A 586 -26.46 -19.22 -11.20
CA PRO A 586 -26.00 -19.69 -12.51
C PRO A 586 -25.21 -18.62 -13.26
N ARG A 587 -25.70 -17.39 -13.34
CA ARG A 587 -25.07 -16.27 -14.05
C ARG A 587 -23.77 -15.74 -13.40
N LEU A 588 -23.40 -16.22 -12.23
CA LEU A 588 -22.09 -15.99 -11.60
C LEU A 588 -21.21 -17.25 -11.71
N SER A 589 -20.96 -17.71 -12.92
CA SER A 589 -20.12 -18.90 -13.20
C SER A 589 -20.63 -20.19 -12.55
N GLY A 590 -21.98 -20.36 -12.41
CA GLY A 590 -22.59 -21.49 -11.74
C GLY A 590 -22.15 -21.65 -10.28
N ARG A 591 -21.88 -20.57 -9.62
CA ARG A 591 -21.24 -20.51 -8.28
C ARG A 591 -22.22 -20.90 -7.18
N VAL A 592 -21.75 -21.71 -6.25
CA VAL A 592 -22.39 -21.90 -4.95
C VAL A 592 -21.98 -20.70 -4.08
N ILE A 593 -22.88 -19.79 -3.81
CA ILE A 593 -22.61 -18.58 -3.03
C ILE A 593 -22.84 -18.78 -1.53
N ARG A 594 -23.63 -19.79 -1.16
CA ARG A 594 -23.90 -20.13 0.23
C ARG A 594 -24.05 -21.65 0.39
N LEU A 595 -23.36 -22.22 1.37
CA LEU A 595 -23.54 -23.55 1.91
C LEU A 595 -23.87 -23.41 3.39
N TRP A 596 -25.16 -23.34 3.70
CA TRP A 596 -25.67 -23.08 5.03
C TRP A 596 -25.89 -24.38 5.80
N ASP A 597 -25.12 -24.57 6.87
CA ASP A 597 -25.34 -25.62 7.87
C ASP A 597 -26.43 -25.16 8.84
N LYS A 598 -27.62 -25.79 8.77
CA LYS A 598 -28.78 -25.44 9.58
C LYS A 598 -28.58 -25.72 11.06
N ARG A 599 -27.87 -26.81 11.39
CA ARG A 599 -27.56 -27.20 12.76
C ARG A 599 -26.58 -26.23 13.40
N ALA A 600 -25.51 -25.90 12.69
CA ALA A 600 -24.51 -24.96 13.15
C ALA A 600 -24.97 -23.48 12.96
N ARG A 601 -26.06 -23.22 12.21
CA ARG A 601 -26.62 -21.92 11.87
C ARG A 601 -25.58 -20.95 11.27
N ARG A 602 -24.83 -21.44 10.27
CA ARG A 602 -23.75 -20.65 9.64
C ARG A 602 -23.45 -21.07 8.22
N ASN A 603 -22.83 -20.14 7.46
CA ASN A 603 -22.30 -20.40 6.14
C ASN A 603 -20.93 -21.06 6.26
N LEU A 604 -20.72 -22.21 5.60
CA LEU A 604 -19.45 -22.92 5.54
C LEU A 604 -18.51 -22.35 4.48
N LEU A 605 -19.03 -21.54 3.56
CA LEU A 605 -18.29 -20.83 2.55
C LEU A 605 -18.06 -19.38 2.97
N ARG A 606 -17.01 -18.76 2.46
CA ARG A 606 -16.84 -17.32 2.53
C ARG A 606 -17.96 -16.67 1.69
N ASP A 607 -18.53 -15.58 2.18
CA ASP A 607 -19.52 -14.81 1.44
C ASP A 607 -18.93 -14.31 0.12
N THR A 608 -19.73 -14.39 -0.93
CA THR A 608 -19.38 -13.92 -2.27
C THR A 608 -19.72 -12.45 -2.39
N ASP A 609 -18.77 -11.63 -2.84
CA ASP A 609 -19.02 -10.24 -3.23
C ASP A 609 -18.68 -10.05 -4.71
N PRO A 610 -19.70 -10.00 -5.60
CA PRO A 610 -19.50 -9.77 -7.03
C PRO A 610 -18.97 -8.38 -7.37
N GLY A 611 -19.01 -7.47 -6.41
CA GLY A 611 -18.57 -6.10 -6.58
C GLY A 611 -17.14 -5.83 -6.11
N GLU A 612 -16.52 -6.75 -5.39
CA GLU A 612 -15.15 -6.61 -4.95
C GLU A 612 -14.20 -6.90 -6.12
N ARG A 613 -13.70 -5.84 -6.78
CA ARG A 613 -12.82 -5.87 -7.97
C ARG A 613 -13.43 -6.49 -9.24
N GLY A 614 -14.73 -6.45 -9.39
CA GLY A 614 -15.40 -6.75 -10.67
C GLY A 614 -15.28 -8.18 -11.14
N TYR A 615 -14.99 -9.17 -10.23
CA TYR A 615 -14.96 -10.54 -10.66
C TYR A 615 -15.38 -11.60 -9.63
N PRO A 616 -15.97 -12.70 -10.12
CA PRO A 616 -16.44 -13.82 -9.30
C PRO A 616 -15.31 -14.64 -8.65
N ASP A 617 -14.14 -14.12 -8.46
CA ASP A 617 -12.99 -14.81 -7.85
C ASP A 617 -13.05 -14.91 -6.32
N VAL A 618 -13.95 -14.21 -5.69
CA VAL A 618 -14.00 -14.06 -4.23
C VAL A 618 -15.21 -14.75 -3.64
N GLY A 619 -14.96 -15.73 -2.77
CA GLY A 619 -15.99 -16.44 -2.03
C GLY A 619 -16.69 -17.56 -2.82
N GLY A 620 -17.40 -18.40 -2.10
CA GLY A 620 -18.20 -19.49 -2.66
C GLY A 620 -17.41 -20.68 -3.17
N ALA A 621 -18.09 -21.56 -3.92
CA ALA A 621 -17.48 -22.72 -4.58
C ALA A 621 -17.77 -22.72 -6.08
N MET A 622 -16.75 -23.01 -6.87
CA MET A 622 -16.78 -22.96 -8.34
C MET A 622 -15.95 -24.05 -9.00
N ALA A 623 -16.09 -24.17 -10.34
CA ALA A 623 -15.23 -24.98 -11.18
C ALA A 623 -14.87 -24.23 -12.46
N TRP A 624 -13.68 -24.50 -12.99
CA TRP A 624 -13.21 -23.99 -14.27
C TRP A 624 -12.31 -25.00 -14.99
N ALA A 625 -12.10 -24.81 -16.30
CA ALA A 625 -11.46 -25.77 -17.15
C ALA A 625 -10.39 -25.11 -18.00
N HIS A 626 -9.13 -25.42 -17.76
CA HIS A 626 -8.01 -25.03 -18.61
C HIS A 626 -6.77 -25.87 -18.32
N ALA A 627 -6.00 -26.21 -19.38
CA ALA A 627 -4.73 -26.92 -19.25
C ALA A 627 -3.65 -26.05 -18.56
N ASP A 628 -3.67 -24.75 -18.77
CA ASP A 628 -2.77 -23.81 -18.10
C ASP A 628 -3.34 -23.38 -16.74
N TYR A 629 -2.57 -23.61 -15.69
CA TYR A 629 -2.88 -23.21 -14.32
C TYR A 629 -3.17 -21.70 -14.17
N GLN A 630 -2.49 -20.86 -14.96
CA GLN A 630 -2.64 -19.41 -14.94
C GLN A 630 -3.85 -18.90 -15.73
N ALA A 631 -4.34 -19.71 -16.67
CA ALA A 631 -5.47 -19.33 -17.49
C ALA A 631 -6.80 -19.60 -16.77
N ARG A 632 -7.67 -18.61 -16.81
CA ARG A 632 -8.98 -18.64 -16.17
C ARG A 632 -10.05 -18.85 -17.23
N ALA A 633 -10.38 -20.09 -17.51
CA ALA A 633 -11.45 -20.44 -18.44
C ALA A 633 -12.64 -21.03 -17.69
N TRP A 634 -13.66 -20.23 -17.50
CA TRP A 634 -14.97 -20.66 -16.97
C TRP A 634 -16.09 -20.14 -17.86
N PRO A 635 -17.24 -20.83 -17.87
CA PRO A 635 -18.42 -20.33 -18.57
C PRO A 635 -18.89 -19.01 -17.99
N ALA A 636 -19.07 -17.99 -18.83
CA ALA A 636 -19.66 -16.73 -18.44
C ALA A 636 -21.16 -16.89 -18.10
N ASP A 637 -21.86 -17.67 -18.95
CA ASP A 637 -23.28 -17.95 -18.80
C ASP A 637 -23.49 -19.46 -18.61
N TRP A 638 -24.13 -19.80 -17.50
CA TRP A 638 -24.55 -21.14 -17.21
C TRP A 638 -26.06 -21.26 -17.42
N GLN A 639 -26.46 -22.32 -18.12
CA GLN A 639 -27.85 -22.67 -18.34
C GLN A 639 -28.30 -23.75 -17.33
N LEU A 640 -29.49 -23.58 -16.82
CA LEU A 640 -30.13 -24.59 -15.99
C LEU A 640 -30.64 -25.71 -16.89
N GLU A 641 -30.09 -26.92 -16.74
CA GLU A 641 -30.57 -28.11 -17.44
C GLU A 641 -31.66 -28.82 -16.67
N MET A 642 -31.58 -28.86 -15.32
CA MET A 642 -32.51 -29.60 -14.47
C MET A 642 -32.51 -28.96 -13.07
N ALA A 643 -33.69 -28.83 -12.51
CA ALA A 643 -33.91 -28.53 -11.10
C ALA A 643 -34.97 -29.47 -10.53
N GLU A 644 -34.58 -30.32 -9.60
CA GLU A 644 -35.41 -31.26 -8.86
C GLU A 644 -35.17 -31.08 -7.36
N PRO A 645 -36.07 -31.53 -6.48
CA PRO A 645 -35.84 -31.49 -5.04
C PRO A 645 -34.48 -32.13 -4.68
N GLY A 646 -33.61 -31.33 -4.06
CA GLY A 646 -32.27 -31.77 -3.64
C GLY A 646 -31.27 -31.97 -4.76
N ARG A 647 -31.56 -31.63 -6.04
CA ARG A 647 -30.63 -31.81 -7.18
C ARG A 647 -30.76 -30.72 -8.24
N VAL A 648 -29.63 -30.20 -8.70
CA VAL A 648 -29.53 -29.20 -9.79
C VAL A 648 -28.45 -29.59 -10.76
N SER A 649 -28.69 -29.47 -12.07
CA SER A 649 -27.68 -29.57 -13.13
C SER A 649 -27.60 -28.27 -13.91
N LEU A 650 -26.36 -27.78 -14.05
CA LEU A 650 -25.99 -26.59 -14.81
C LEU A 650 -25.01 -26.95 -15.91
N THR A 651 -25.11 -26.30 -17.07
CA THR A 651 -24.16 -26.45 -18.16
C THR A 651 -23.72 -25.10 -18.72
N GLY A 652 -22.50 -24.98 -19.18
CA GLY A 652 -21.96 -23.78 -19.78
C GLY A 652 -20.81 -24.06 -20.76
N ALA A 653 -20.72 -23.22 -21.80
CA ALA A 653 -19.63 -23.27 -22.77
C ALA A 653 -18.37 -22.62 -22.23
N VAL A 654 -17.21 -23.27 -22.40
CA VAL A 654 -15.89 -22.73 -22.05
C VAL A 654 -15.24 -22.09 -23.29
N SER A 655 -14.39 -21.08 -23.10
CA SER A 655 -13.77 -20.31 -24.17
C SER A 655 -12.95 -21.14 -25.19
N ASN A 656 -12.47 -22.32 -24.79
CA ASN A 656 -11.74 -23.27 -25.67
C ASN A 656 -12.65 -24.24 -26.43
N GLY A 657 -13.98 -24.01 -26.46
CA GLY A 657 -14.96 -24.84 -27.16
C GLY A 657 -15.44 -26.06 -26.35
N LEU A 658 -14.92 -26.30 -25.16
CA LEU A 658 -15.36 -27.35 -24.27
C LEU A 658 -16.68 -26.97 -23.59
N ARG A 659 -17.40 -27.99 -23.09
CA ARG A 659 -18.63 -27.81 -22.29
C ARG A 659 -18.38 -28.28 -20.87
N LEU A 660 -18.66 -27.42 -19.90
CA LEU A 660 -18.59 -27.76 -18.48
C LEU A 660 -20.01 -27.94 -17.93
N ARG A 661 -20.25 -29.09 -17.31
CA ARG A 661 -21.49 -29.41 -16.59
C ARG A 661 -21.19 -29.54 -15.11
N ARG A 662 -22.04 -28.99 -14.26
CA ARG A 662 -22.01 -29.20 -12.81
C ARG A 662 -23.33 -29.82 -12.34
N LEU A 663 -23.22 -30.94 -11.65
CA LEU A 663 -24.34 -31.61 -11.00
C LEU A 663 -24.16 -31.46 -9.49
N LEU A 664 -25.07 -30.74 -8.87
CA LEU A 664 -25.11 -30.50 -7.43
C LEU A 664 -26.26 -31.28 -6.81
N ARG A 665 -26.01 -31.98 -5.70
CA ARG A 665 -27.04 -32.73 -4.97
C ARG A 665 -26.74 -32.75 -3.48
N LEU A 666 -27.81 -32.85 -2.68
CA LEU A 666 -27.73 -33.02 -1.23
C LEU A 666 -27.89 -34.50 -0.87
N GLU A 667 -26.85 -35.02 -0.15
CA GLU A 667 -26.83 -36.39 0.35
C GLU A 667 -26.63 -36.35 1.89
N GLY A 668 -27.74 -36.39 2.65
CA GLY A 668 -27.72 -36.23 4.13
C GLY A 668 -27.13 -34.89 4.55
N GLU A 669 -25.99 -34.90 5.25
CA GLU A 669 -25.24 -33.71 5.72
C GLU A 669 -24.15 -33.25 4.72
N GLU A 670 -24.12 -33.76 3.48
CA GLU A 670 -23.11 -33.44 2.48
C GLU A 670 -23.71 -32.74 1.26
N LEU A 671 -23.04 -31.72 0.76
CA LEU A 671 -23.18 -31.22 -0.62
C LEU A 671 -22.22 -31.99 -1.51
N VAL A 672 -22.73 -32.69 -2.50
CA VAL A 672 -21.96 -33.41 -3.52
C VAL A 672 -22.00 -32.61 -4.81
N VAL A 673 -20.83 -32.35 -5.39
CA VAL A 673 -20.65 -31.60 -6.64
C VAL A 673 -19.84 -32.45 -7.61
N ASP A 674 -20.46 -32.83 -8.73
CA ASP A 674 -19.79 -33.48 -9.85
C ASP A 674 -19.59 -32.45 -10.96
N SER A 675 -18.34 -32.09 -11.23
CA SER A 675 -17.93 -31.24 -12.36
C SER A 675 -17.46 -32.15 -13.51
N ILE A 676 -18.09 -32.00 -14.68
CA ILE A 676 -17.85 -32.84 -15.86
C ILE A 676 -17.51 -31.94 -17.03
N LEU A 677 -16.30 -32.07 -17.55
CA LEU A 677 -15.83 -31.40 -18.76
C LEU A 677 -15.98 -32.32 -19.96
N GLU A 678 -16.66 -31.90 -21.00
CA GLU A 678 -16.93 -32.66 -22.22
C GLU A 678 -16.35 -31.92 -23.43
N ASN A 679 -15.77 -32.66 -24.36
CA ASN A 679 -15.33 -32.11 -25.63
C ASN A 679 -16.40 -32.34 -26.71
N PRO A 680 -17.29 -31.37 -26.99
CA PRO A 680 -18.26 -31.46 -28.07
C PRO A 680 -17.69 -31.12 -29.45
N THR A 681 -16.40 -30.76 -29.55
CA THR A 681 -15.77 -30.35 -30.80
C THR A 681 -15.34 -31.58 -31.63
N GLY A 682 -15.08 -31.39 -32.91
CA GLY A 682 -14.56 -32.45 -33.79
C GLY A 682 -13.03 -32.69 -33.68
N GLN A 683 -12.35 -31.96 -32.77
CA GLN A 683 -10.89 -32.05 -32.63
C GLN A 683 -10.49 -32.34 -31.17
N PRO A 684 -9.38 -33.06 -30.92
CA PRO A 684 -8.87 -33.24 -29.59
C PRO A 684 -8.43 -31.87 -28.96
N VAL A 685 -8.81 -31.63 -27.71
CA VAL A 685 -8.47 -30.40 -26.95
C VAL A 685 -7.72 -30.78 -25.67
N GLU A 686 -6.60 -30.14 -25.43
CA GLU A 686 -5.85 -30.31 -24.19
C GLU A 686 -6.57 -29.55 -23.06
N ALA A 687 -6.89 -30.21 -21.97
CA ALA A 687 -7.70 -29.67 -20.88
C ALA A 687 -7.39 -30.28 -19.53
N ALA A 688 -7.64 -29.53 -18.50
CA ALA A 688 -7.73 -30.00 -17.11
C ALA A 688 -8.97 -29.37 -16.45
N LEU A 689 -9.51 -30.05 -15.46
CA LEU A 689 -10.60 -29.57 -14.64
C LEU A 689 -10.08 -29.13 -13.29
N ARG A 690 -10.47 -27.94 -12.88
CA ARG A 690 -10.18 -27.40 -11.55
C ARG A 690 -11.48 -27.13 -10.82
N ALA A 691 -11.56 -27.55 -9.55
CA ALA A 691 -12.63 -27.20 -8.64
C ALA A 691 -12.09 -26.62 -7.35
N GLY A 692 -12.81 -25.70 -6.73
CA GLY A 692 -12.34 -25.07 -5.51
C GLY A 692 -13.42 -24.34 -4.76
N ALA A 693 -13.16 -24.15 -3.47
CA ALA A 693 -14.00 -23.41 -2.58
C ALA A 693 -13.22 -22.47 -1.68
N ASP A 694 -13.73 -21.28 -1.51
CA ASP A 694 -13.31 -20.37 -0.45
C ASP A 694 -14.12 -20.70 0.81
N LEU A 695 -13.45 -21.32 1.78
CA LEU A 695 -14.09 -21.77 3.01
C LEU A 695 -14.11 -20.67 4.06
N ASN A 696 -15.13 -20.75 4.92
CA ASN A 696 -15.22 -19.93 6.13
C ASN A 696 -14.56 -20.67 7.30
N PRO A 697 -13.33 -20.33 7.69
CA PRO A 697 -12.65 -20.97 8.82
C PRO A 697 -13.10 -20.41 10.18
N GLY A 698 -14.06 -19.49 10.21
CA GLY A 698 -14.41 -18.75 11.42
C GLY A 698 -13.34 -17.73 11.79
N ASP A 699 -12.54 -18.03 12.80
CA ASP A 699 -11.38 -17.20 13.20
C ASP A 699 -10.12 -17.70 12.49
N ILE A 700 -9.63 -16.93 11.52
CA ILE A 700 -8.44 -17.30 10.71
C ILE A 700 -7.16 -17.42 11.57
N ASP A 701 -7.04 -16.64 12.64
CA ASP A 701 -5.86 -16.67 13.51
C ASP A 701 -5.80 -17.96 14.35
N ARG A 702 -6.95 -18.61 14.51
CA ARG A 702 -7.07 -19.93 15.18
C ARG A 702 -7.23 -21.08 14.21
N ALA A 703 -7.40 -20.79 12.91
CA ALA A 703 -7.66 -21.79 11.90
C ALA A 703 -6.50 -22.79 11.77
N ARG A 704 -6.86 -24.08 11.69
CA ARG A 704 -5.94 -25.19 11.48
C ARG A 704 -6.38 -25.98 10.26
N VAL A 705 -5.41 -26.39 9.44
CA VAL A 705 -5.63 -27.37 8.41
C VAL A 705 -5.21 -28.75 8.94
N ALA A 706 -6.00 -29.78 8.61
CA ALA A 706 -5.67 -31.15 8.96
C ALA A 706 -6.00 -32.10 7.81
N PHE A 707 -5.06 -32.97 7.45
CA PHE A 707 -5.21 -34.06 6.49
C PHE A 707 -4.11 -35.10 6.67
N ARG A 708 -4.34 -36.30 6.15
CA ARG A 708 -3.32 -37.34 6.01
C ARG A 708 -2.85 -37.35 4.54
N ARG A 709 -1.55 -37.40 4.32
CA ARG A 709 -0.96 -37.59 2.97
C ARG A 709 -1.11 -39.03 2.52
N ARG A 710 -0.97 -39.27 1.21
CA ARG A 710 -0.93 -40.63 0.63
C ARG A 710 0.19 -41.48 1.22
N ASP A 711 1.33 -40.88 1.59
CA ASP A 711 2.44 -41.57 2.27
C ASP A 711 2.14 -41.95 3.74
N GLY A 712 0.96 -41.62 4.23
CA GLY A 712 0.52 -41.85 5.59
C GLY A 712 0.88 -40.74 6.60
N THR A 713 1.64 -39.71 6.21
CA THR A 713 2.03 -38.60 7.08
C THR A 713 0.81 -37.75 7.47
N LEU A 714 0.62 -37.54 8.78
CA LEU A 714 -0.43 -36.64 9.29
C LEU A 714 0.06 -35.20 9.28
N ILE A 715 -0.66 -34.33 8.62
CA ILE A 715 -0.49 -32.88 8.66
C ILE A 715 -1.59 -32.30 9.54
N ALA A 716 -1.20 -31.56 10.58
CA ALA A 716 -2.11 -30.81 11.43
C ALA A 716 -1.41 -29.55 11.97
N ARG A 717 -1.66 -28.40 11.36
CA ARG A 717 -0.98 -27.15 11.69
C ARG A 717 -1.91 -25.94 11.64
N ARG A 718 -1.50 -24.85 12.30
CA ARG A 718 -2.17 -23.54 12.12
C ARG A 718 -1.94 -23.03 10.70
N LEU A 719 -2.90 -22.26 10.17
CA LEU A 719 -2.72 -21.52 8.93
C LEU A 719 -1.84 -20.29 9.15
N ILE A 720 -2.10 -19.57 10.23
CA ILE A 720 -1.33 -18.39 10.61
C ILE A 720 -0.41 -18.75 11.78
N GLU A 721 0.88 -18.52 11.60
CA GLU A 721 1.90 -18.73 12.63
C GLU A 721 2.62 -17.39 12.90
N PRO A 722 2.91 -17.05 14.16
CA PRO A 722 3.73 -15.88 14.48
C PRO A 722 5.06 -15.90 13.75
N GLU A 723 5.51 -14.73 13.32
CA GLU A 723 6.79 -14.55 12.60
C GLU A 723 6.94 -15.31 11.26
N LYS A 724 5.83 -15.78 10.69
CA LYS A 724 5.74 -16.27 9.31
C LYS A 724 4.85 -15.37 8.46
N PRO A 725 4.99 -15.40 7.12
CA PRO A 725 4.12 -14.62 6.25
C PRO A 725 2.63 -14.87 6.56
N PRO A 726 1.81 -13.83 6.69
CA PRO A 726 0.38 -13.97 6.98
C PRO A 726 -0.43 -14.49 5.78
N THR A 727 0.25 -14.75 4.67
CA THR A 727 -0.30 -15.35 3.46
C THR A 727 0.54 -16.53 3.05
N GLY A 728 -0.07 -17.52 2.41
CA GLY A 728 0.67 -18.64 1.86
C GLY A 728 -0.13 -19.37 0.80
N ASN A 729 0.61 -20.14 -0.01
CA ASN A 729 0.08 -21.04 -1.00
C ASN A 729 0.92 -22.31 -0.98
N GLU A 730 0.28 -23.44 -0.76
CA GLU A 730 0.93 -24.75 -0.80
C GLU A 730 0.26 -25.62 -1.86
N VAL A 731 1.06 -26.28 -2.69
CA VAL A 731 0.59 -27.20 -3.72
C VAL A 731 1.16 -28.59 -3.43
N TRP A 732 0.31 -29.60 -3.48
CA TRP A 732 0.69 -31.00 -3.25
C TRP A 732 0.34 -31.86 -4.47
N SER A 733 1.21 -32.81 -4.76
CA SER A 733 1.06 -33.81 -5.82
C SER A 733 1.69 -35.14 -5.41
N GLY A 734 1.44 -36.21 -6.13
CA GLY A 734 2.01 -37.54 -5.85
C GLY A 734 1.72 -38.03 -4.44
N ASP A 735 2.74 -38.51 -3.74
CA ASP A 735 2.63 -39.02 -2.35
C ASP A 735 2.35 -37.89 -1.34
N GLY A 736 2.59 -36.64 -1.68
CA GLY A 736 2.28 -35.46 -0.88
C GLY A 736 0.81 -35.06 -0.85
N LEU A 737 -0.02 -35.58 -1.77
CA LEU A 737 -1.46 -35.28 -1.83
C LEU A 737 -2.17 -35.72 -0.54
N PRO A 738 -3.22 -34.95 -0.10
CA PRO A 738 -4.19 -35.49 0.86
C PRO A 738 -4.81 -36.80 0.36
N ASP A 739 -5.08 -37.75 1.26
CA ASP A 739 -5.63 -39.09 0.98
C ASP A 739 -7.14 -39.11 0.70
N GLY A 740 -7.65 -38.09 0.03
CA GLY A 740 -9.06 -37.93 -0.35
C GLY A 740 -9.89 -37.11 0.65
N LEU A 741 -9.27 -36.60 1.72
CA LEU A 741 -9.95 -35.76 2.71
C LEU A 741 -9.00 -34.72 3.28
N TRP A 742 -9.44 -33.49 3.34
CA TRP A 742 -8.85 -32.46 4.17
C TRP A 742 -9.93 -31.60 4.84
N ARG A 743 -9.53 -30.91 5.92
CA ARG A 743 -10.44 -30.04 6.65
C ARG A 743 -9.74 -28.82 7.17
N ILE A 744 -10.54 -27.78 7.38
CA ILE A 744 -10.16 -26.56 8.07
C ILE A 744 -11.04 -26.40 9.30
N ASP A 745 -10.41 -26.21 10.47
CA ASP A 745 -11.05 -25.99 11.74
C ASP A 745 -10.64 -24.63 12.29
N GLY A 746 -11.59 -23.78 12.72
CA GLY A 746 -11.27 -22.49 13.34
C GLY A 746 -12.48 -21.87 14.05
N GLY A 747 -12.28 -21.35 15.28
CA GLY A 747 -13.29 -20.62 16.02
C GLY A 747 -14.61 -21.40 16.25
N GLY A 748 -14.54 -22.74 16.36
CA GLY A 748 -15.71 -23.60 16.47
C GLY A 748 -16.40 -23.93 15.14
N ILE A 749 -15.81 -23.59 13.99
CA ILE A 749 -16.24 -24.02 12.66
C ILE A 749 -15.29 -25.10 12.17
N SER A 750 -15.85 -26.21 11.66
CA SER A 750 -15.11 -27.22 10.93
C SER A 750 -15.76 -27.42 9.56
N THR A 751 -15.00 -27.26 8.51
CA THR A 751 -15.44 -27.57 7.14
C THR A 751 -14.48 -28.54 6.52
N ALA A 752 -15.01 -29.63 5.97
CA ALA A 752 -14.23 -30.65 5.29
C ALA A 752 -14.62 -30.75 3.80
N GLN A 753 -13.62 -31.02 2.96
CA GLN A 753 -13.78 -31.35 1.56
C GLN A 753 -13.22 -32.77 1.34
N ARG A 754 -14.05 -33.64 0.75
CA ARG A 754 -13.67 -34.99 0.28
C ARG A 754 -13.60 -35.01 -1.22
N PHE A 755 -12.73 -35.85 -1.79
CA PHE A 755 -12.57 -35.99 -3.22
C PHE A 755 -12.08 -37.39 -3.59
N SER A 756 -12.21 -37.76 -4.90
CA SER A 756 -11.72 -39.03 -5.43
C SER A 756 -10.24 -38.91 -5.79
N LEU A 757 -9.42 -39.81 -5.22
CA LEU A 757 -7.97 -39.85 -5.48
C LEU A 757 -7.61 -40.16 -6.93
N SER A 758 -8.47 -40.88 -7.66
CA SER A 758 -8.27 -41.18 -9.06
C SER A 758 -8.56 -40.02 -10.00
N GLU A 759 -9.25 -39.00 -9.53
CA GLU A 759 -9.65 -37.83 -10.32
C GLU A 759 -8.74 -36.61 -10.06
N VAL A 760 -7.89 -36.66 -9.02
CA VAL A 760 -7.08 -35.50 -8.56
C VAL A 760 -5.59 -35.81 -8.70
N GLU A 761 -4.89 -34.97 -9.47
CA GLU A 761 -3.43 -34.99 -9.60
C GLU A 761 -2.76 -33.99 -8.65
N ARG A 762 -3.39 -32.84 -8.43
CA ARG A 762 -2.88 -31.77 -7.55
C ARG A 762 -3.96 -31.26 -6.60
N ALA A 763 -3.53 -30.86 -5.43
CA ALA A 763 -4.36 -30.12 -4.47
C ALA A 763 -3.58 -28.88 -3.99
N ALA A 764 -4.28 -27.79 -3.74
CA ALA A 764 -3.66 -26.60 -3.18
C ALA A 764 -4.51 -25.99 -2.06
N LEU A 765 -3.80 -25.46 -1.07
CA LEU A 765 -4.33 -24.63 -0.03
C LEU A 765 -3.72 -23.24 -0.15
N SER A 766 -4.56 -22.24 -0.36
CA SER A 766 -4.16 -20.83 -0.29
C SER A 766 -4.82 -20.18 0.90
N TRP A 767 -4.10 -19.35 1.64
CA TRP A 767 -4.67 -18.60 2.76
C TRP A 767 -4.12 -17.18 2.85
N THR A 768 -4.90 -16.31 3.44
CA THR A 768 -4.48 -14.95 3.79
C THR A 768 -5.20 -14.48 5.07
N ALA A 769 -4.45 -13.87 5.96
CA ALA A 769 -4.98 -13.10 7.09
C ALA A 769 -4.93 -11.60 6.82
N LYS A 770 -4.58 -11.18 5.61
CA LYS A 770 -4.57 -9.78 5.18
C LYS A 770 -6.00 -9.37 4.83
N GLY A 771 -6.61 -8.54 5.68
CA GLY A 771 -7.95 -7.99 5.42
C GLY A 771 -9.06 -9.04 5.41
N ALA A 772 -9.71 -9.18 4.27
CA ALA A 772 -10.69 -10.26 4.11
C ALA A 772 -9.96 -11.61 4.16
N TRP A 773 -9.93 -12.22 5.34
CA TRP A 773 -9.35 -13.53 5.55
C TRP A 773 -9.92 -14.57 4.56
N ARG A 774 -9.07 -15.42 4.05
CA ARG A 774 -9.42 -16.41 3.07
C ARG A 774 -8.69 -17.72 3.35
N ALA A 775 -9.38 -18.82 3.19
CA ALA A 775 -8.80 -20.15 3.11
C ALA A 775 -9.45 -20.87 1.94
N SER A 776 -8.70 -21.06 0.86
CA SER A 776 -9.18 -21.66 -0.38
C SER A 776 -8.59 -23.05 -0.52
N LEU A 777 -9.47 -24.05 -0.68
CA LEU A 777 -9.09 -25.41 -1.06
C LEU A 777 -9.39 -25.60 -2.55
N SER A 778 -8.40 -26.03 -3.31
CA SER A 778 -8.52 -26.27 -4.76
C SER A 778 -7.97 -27.64 -5.15
N LEU A 779 -8.63 -28.27 -6.10
CA LEU A 779 -8.30 -29.59 -6.66
C LEU A 779 -8.12 -29.47 -8.16
N TRP A 780 -7.16 -30.18 -8.73
CA TRP A 780 -6.92 -30.25 -10.18
C TRP A 780 -6.90 -31.70 -10.63
N SER A 781 -7.58 -31.96 -11.75
CA SER A 781 -7.40 -33.18 -12.50
C SER A 781 -6.05 -33.18 -13.20
N GLN A 782 -5.65 -34.35 -13.73
CA GLN A 782 -4.57 -34.43 -14.67
C GLN A 782 -4.88 -33.65 -15.95
N VAL A 783 -3.85 -33.02 -16.53
CA VAL A 783 -3.94 -32.44 -17.88
C VAL A 783 -4.08 -33.57 -18.86
N THR A 784 -5.18 -33.57 -19.61
CA THR A 784 -5.54 -34.68 -20.52
C THR A 784 -5.90 -34.11 -21.88
N ARG A 785 -5.50 -34.83 -22.95
CA ARG A 785 -5.95 -34.52 -24.30
C ARG A 785 -7.28 -35.24 -24.56
N LEU A 786 -8.38 -34.48 -24.36
CA LEU A 786 -9.74 -35.00 -24.58
C LEU A 786 -10.06 -35.12 -26.08
N GLY A 787 -10.31 -36.31 -26.54
CA GLY A 787 -10.86 -36.55 -27.87
C GLY A 787 -12.32 -36.09 -28.01
N PRO A 788 -12.85 -36.04 -29.28
CA PRO A 788 -14.26 -35.74 -29.53
C PRO A 788 -15.20 -36.68 -28.76
N GLY A 789 -16.14 -36.11 -27.99
CA GLY A 789 -17.10 -36.83 -27.15
C GLY A 789 -16.55 -37.36 -25.83
N GLU A 790 -15.26 -37.26 -25.58
CA GLU A 790 -14.67 -37.69 -24.31
C GLU A 790 -14.98 -36.73 -23.15
N ARG A 791 -14.90 -37.29 -21.95
CA ARG A 791 -15.25 -36.57 -20.70
C ARG A 791 -14.18 -36.72 -19.66
N LEU A 792 -13.96 -35.63 -18.90
CA LEU A 792 -13.14 -35.57 -17.69
C LEU A 792 -14.06 -35.24 -16.52
N ARG A 793 -13.93 -35.94 -15.39
CA ARG A 793 -14.74 -35.72 -14.21
C ARG A 793 -13.88 -35.35 -13.01
N LEU A 794 -14.42 -34.50 -12.12
CA LEU A 794 -13.91 -34.23 -10.80
C LEU A 794 -15.06 -34.12 -9.82
N SER A 795 -15.06 -34.98 -8.81
CA SER A 795 -16.11 -35.06 -7.77
C SER A 795 -15.58 -34.54 -6.45
N GLU A 796 -16.36 -33.69 -5.80
CA GLU A 796 -16.07 -33.14 -4.48
C GLU A 796 -17.29 -33.21 -3.59
N ARG A 797 -17.06 -33.34 -2.27
CA ARG A 797 -18.08 -33.35 -1.23
C ARG A 797 -17.72 -32.40 -0.13
N TYR A 798 -18.66 -31.59 0.31
CA TYR A 798 -18.50 -30.63 1.38
C TYR A 798 -19.43 -30.99 2.54
N HIS A 799 -18.92 -30.92 3.75
CA HIS A 799 -19.71 -31.03 4.99
C HIS A 799 -19.14 -30.17 6.11
N GLY A 800 -20.03 -29.75 7.03
CA GLY A 800 -19.69 -29.10 8.28
C GLY A 800 -19.68 -30.09 9.45
N ARG A 801 -18.88 -29.83 10.48
CA ARG A 801 -18.93 -30.52 11.77
C ARG A 801 -18.85 -29.55 12.93
#